data_51057e23e0eb6659aa69d7f21d4c414a
#
_entry.id   51057e23e0eb6659aa69d7f21d4c414a
#
_cell.length_a   1.000
_cell.length_b   1.000
_cell.length_c   1.000
_cell.angle_alpha   90.00
_cell.angle_beta   90.00
_cell.angle_gamma   90.00
#
_symmetry.space_group_name_H-M   'P 1'
#
loop_
_entity.id
_entity.type
_entity.pdbx_description
1 polymer ?
#
loop_
_entity_poly.entity_id
_entity_poly.type
_entity_poly.pdbx_seq_one_letter_code
_entity_poly.pdbx_strand_id
1 'polypeptide(L)'
;MKFNRASKPNRLALIATACLAWFALSCAGTSREANDAESNQYRVAAQVAKQDAEEGKRLFMEFLDQNPTSPLADDAAAQLADLSLQDADEQGAAGWLKLIVRDYPDEANADRARVLLAGMEARNGRVVEARRLLTKVRFERLNAAEARLAYRLFAGLSDDPVDQLNWQVRERSAVVEELKNADYESPVLGGGLEDLDREIITLVDSFADEDLNRASRLLRRDLPAGRILLLLSRRALQRGDFEAANNYFERADGHDFMSSDKALFDEVVLALELRERIVEDGGTMPSFADVAAMPRPDYSNVGGVIGVVLPLSGRFAKYGEQSLNGIVAAARIFGIEAEVSSTIDIANEKKSEPRNEGNEGNEARDENRLRLVVRDSEGLPETAALAVVSLAAEDDLIAIIGPLLGDTAEAAAPVADQLGIPLISLTSREEVPQNRSYVFRLRTSPRDEIRALVDYASSELGAKRYAILYPKDNYGRGMRDHFWEAVSAEGGMVVASSGYETDATDFARPIRNMVGYKLLTQKEKAALERRETVLRRSRRLDPEEQRLVRDVANALAGPEGDPLPPQVDFDVLFIPDSHDKVILISPQLTFHEIDDVNLMGPSGWNHPELVSIGRKHVRGAVISALFHEESRFEFVSDFVRHYTETFGETPDVFAAHGFDAARLVMAQLIAGADDREEVRNGILRTQGFPGASGVINMAPDGNARKRPFLLKVRGGKFVSLD
;
A
#
# COMPACT_ATOMS: atom_id res chain seq x y z
N MET A 1 -78.78 -5.90 -6.06
CA MET A 1 -79.19 -4.81 -5.15
C MET A 1 -77.95 -3.92 -4.89
N LYS A 2 -78.07 -2.69 -5.39
CA LYS A 2 -76.99 -1.66 -5.27
C LYS A 2 -77.12 -0.99 -3.89
N PHE A 3 -75.97 -0.80 -3.20
CA PHE A 3 -75.86 0.16 -2.15
C PHE A 3 -74.67 1.09 -2.43
N ASN A 4 -75.06 2.32 -2.74
CA ASN A 4 -74.21 3.51 -2.87
C ASN A 4 -73.69 3.94 -1.48
N ARG A 5 -72.41 4.12 -1.29
CA ARG A 5 -71.83 4.85 -0.16
C ARG A 5 -71.09 6.08 -0.68
N ALA A 6 -71.68 7.20 -0.49
CA ALA A 6 -71.08 8.49 -0.71
C ALA A 6 -69.94 8.73 0.26
N SER A 7 -68.76 9.05 -0.25
CA SER A 7 -67.58 9.41 0.49
C SER A 7 -67.67 10.89 0.95
N LYS A 8 -67.53 11.11 2.24
CA LYS A 8 -67.35 12.45 2.81
C LYS A 8 -65.99 13.01 2.44
N PRO A 9 -65.85 14.29 2.09
CA PRO A 9 -64.57 14.89 1.79
C PRO A 9 -63.70 15.00 3.04
N ASN A 10 -62.43 14.58 2.91
CA ASN A 10 -61.44 14.51 3.96
C ASN A 10 -60.98 15.90 4.37
N ARG A 11 -61.30 16.34 5.60
CA ARG A 11 -60.95 17.68 6.16
C ARG A 11 -59.44 17.92 6.24
N LEU A 12 -58.59 16.88 6.10
CA LEU A 12 -57.12 16.95 6.03
C LEU A 12 -56.61 17.49 4.68
N ALA A 13 -57.34 17.32 3.58
CA ALA A 13 -56.94 17.85 2.27
C ALA A 13 -57.10 19.37 2.15
N LEU A 14 -58.06 19.96 2.89
CA LEU A 14 -58.29 21.39 2.90
C LEU A 14 -57.29 22.17 3.77
N ILE A 15 -56.72 21.54 4.79
CA ILE A 15 -55.68 22.15 5.64
C ILE A 15 -54.31 22.09 4.90
N ALA A 16 -54.01 21.02 4.15
CA ALA A 16 -52.78 20.93 3.37
C ALA A 16 -52.73 21.96 2.21
N THR A 17 -53.84 22.23 1.55
CA THR A 17 -53.92 23.26 0.49
C THR A 17 -53.88 24.70 1.04
N ALA A 18 -54.37 24.96 2.23
CA ALA A 18 -54.26 26.27 2.87
C ALA A 18 -52.82 26.54 3.39
N CYS A 19 -52.11 25.52 3.89
CA CYS A 19 -50.71 25.65 4.29
C CYS A 19 -49.77 25.82 3.09
N LEU A 20 -49.99 25.15 1.96
CA LEU A 20 -49.23 25.33 0.74
C LEU A 20 -49.43 26.71 0.09
N ALA A 21 -50.65 27.29 0.18
CA ALA A 21 -50.92 28.65 -0.30
C ALA A 21 -50.27 29.71 0.61
N TRP A 22 -50.13 29.44 1.92
CA TRP A 22 -49.47 30.39 2.84
C TRP A 22 -47.94 30.32 2.75
N PHE A 23 -47.36 29.16 2.43
CA PHE A 23 -45.91 29.02 2.15
C PHE A 23 -45.53 29.64 0.79
N ALA A 24 -46.42 29.61 -0.20
CA ALA A 24 -46.18 30.24 -1.50
C ALA A 24 -46.33 31.79 -1.48
N LEU A 25 -47.02 32.35 -0.49
CA LEU A 25 -47.11 33.81 -0.31
C LEU A 25 -45.99 34.38 0.60
N SER A 26 -45.25 33.56 1.33
CA SER A 26 -44.13 34.04 2.16
C SER A 26 -42.78 34.02 1.46
N CYS A 27 -42.68 33.46 0.24
CA CYS A 27 -41.46 33.42 -0.57
C CYS A 27 -41.47 34.35 -1.79
N ALA A 28 -42.48 35.18 -1.95
CA ALA A 28 -42.44 36.31 -2.86
C ALA A 28 -41.93 37.56 -2.12
N GLY A 29 -40.66 37.54 -1.76
CA GLY A 29 -39.91 38.77 -1.53
C GLY A 29 -39.96 39.54 -2.85
N THR A 30 -40.75 40.61 -2.93
CA THR A 30 -40.65 41.57 -4.01
C THR A 30 -39.24 42.11 -3.97
N SER A 31 -38.39 41.71 -4.90
CA SER A 31 -37.07 42.34 -5.13
C SER A 31 -37.37 43.83 -5.38
N ARG A 32 -37.02 44.65 -4.41
CA ARG A 32 -37.08 46.11 -4.55
C ARG A 32 -36.06 46.44 -5.65
N GLU A 33 -36.51 47.10 -6.71
CA GLU A 33 -35.60 47.70 -7.71
C GLU A 33 -34.99 48.96 -7.13
N ALA A 34 -33.69 49.20 -7.43
CA ALA A 34 -33.02 50.44 -7.07
C ALA A 34 -33.72 51.62 -7.77
N ASN A 35 -33.99 52.69 -7.02
CA ASN A 35 -34.55 53.87 -7.64
C ASN A 35 -33.50 54.65 -8.47
N ASP A 36 -33.96 55.58 -9.31
CA ASP A 36 -33.08 56.34 -10.23
C ASP A 36 -31.99 57.14 -9.50
N ALA A 37 -32.23 57.61 -8.28
CA ALA A 37 -31.24 58.32 -7.47
C ALA A 37 -30.15 57.39 -6.95
N GLU A 38 -30.51 56.23 -6.39
CA GLU A 38 -29.58 55.19 -5.96
C GLU A 38 -28.72 54.68 -7.12
N SER A 39 -29.34 54.37 -8.25
CA SER A 39 -28.68 53.92 -9.46
C SER A 39 -27.69 54.96 -10.00
N ASN A 40 -28.05 56.26 -9.93
CA ASN A 40 -27.18 57.31 -10.39
C ASN A 40 -25.97 57.55 -9.44
N GLN A 41 -26.20 57.55 -8.11
CA GLN A 41 -25.15 57.65 -7.12
C GLN A 41 -24.11 56.51 -7.28
N TYR A 42 -24.58 55.27 -7.37
CA TYR A 42 -23.71 54.10 -7.60
C TYR A 42 -22.92 54.23 -8.89
N ARG A 43 -23.56 54.62 -10.02
CA ARG A 43 -22.88 54.79 -11.30
C ARG A 43 -21.82 55.88 -11.29
N VAL A 44 -22.08 56.98 -10.61
CA VAL A 44 -21.07 58.06 -10.43
C VAL A 44 -19.90 57.53 -9.60
N ALA A 45 -20.12 56.85 -8.49
CA ALA A 45 -19.06 56.26 -7.69
C ALA A 45 -18.23 55.25 -8.51
N ALA A 46 -18.88 54.36 -9.28
CA ALA A 46 -18.21 53.40 -10.14
C ALA A 46 -17.41 54.02 -11.28
N GLN A 47 -17.84 55.16 -11.82
CA GLN A 47 -17.12 55.86 -12.85
C GLN A 47 -15.92 56.64 -12.30
N VAL A 48 -16.05 57.25 -11.13
CA VAL A 48 -14.95 57.93 -10.42
C VAL A 48 -13.89 56.93 -10.00
N ALA A 49 -14.25 55.77 -9.44
CA ALA A 49 -13.35 54.73 -9.02
C ALA A 49 -12.39 54.23 -10.11
N LYS A 50 -12.81 54.30 -11.40
CA LYS A 50 -11.95 53.98 -12.56
C LYS A 50 -10.83 54.99 -12.82
N GLN A 51 -11.00 56.24 -12.33
CA GLN A 51 -10.05 57.34 -12.55
C GLN A 51 -9.27 57.65 -11.27
N ASP A 52 -9.93 57.58 -10.15
CA ASP A 52 -9.38 57.85 -8.81
C ASP A 52 -9.98 56.84 -7.79
N ALA A 53 -9.17 55.86 -7.42
CA ALA A 53 -9.60 54.75 -6.54
C ALA A 53 -9.99 55.28 -5.12
N GLU A 54 -9.27 56.23 -4.59
CA GLU A 54 -9.49 56.75 -3.24
C GLU A 54 -10.80 57.56 -3.20
N GLU A 55 -11.04 58.41 -4.18
CA GLU A 55 -12.28 59.17 -4.26
C GLU A 55 -13.48 58.21 -4.57
N GLY A 56 -13.23 57.17 -5.39
CA GLY A 56 -14.24 56.13 -5.62
C GLY A 56 -14.61 55.38 -4.33
N LYS A 57 -13.64 55.02 -3.48
CA LYS A 57 -13.90 54.41 -2.16
C LYS A 57 -14.74 55.31 -1.29
N ARG A 58 -14.40 56.59 -1.25
CA ARG A 58 -15.15 57.57 -0.46
C ARG A 58 -16.61 57.63 -0.89
N LEU A 59 -16.89 57.71 -2.19
CA LEU A 59 -18.20 57.77 -2.76
C LEU A 59 -19.02 56.47 -2.53
N PHE A 60 -18.41 55.30 -2.61
CA PHE A 60 -19.09 54.04 -2.28
C PHE A 60 -19.41 53.92 -0.78
N MET A 61 -18.54 54.41 0.12
CA MET A 61 -18.83 54.46 1.55
C MET A 61 -19.99 55.40 1.85
N GLU A 62 -20.02 56.59 1.22
CA GLU A 62 -21.14 57.52 1.33
C GLU A 62 -22.45 56.91 0.80
N PHE A 63 -22.39 56.17 -0.32
CA PHE A 63 -23.55 55.45 -0.87
C PHE A 63 -24.10 54.43 0.13
N LEU A 64 -23.23 53.61 0.75
CA LEU A 64 -23.64 52.62 1.75
C LEU A 64 -24.23 53.22 3.01
N ASP A 65 -23.67 54.35 3.48
CA ASP A 65 -24.18 55.06 4.65
C ASP A 65 -25.60 55.63 4.41
N GLN A 66 -25.82 56.18 3.20
CA GLN A 66 -27.09 56.78 2.82
C GLN A 66 -28.13 55.73 2.40
N ASN A 67 -27.72 54.60 1.83
CA ASN A 67 -28.61 53.62 1.20
C ASN A 67 -28.29 52.16 1.64
N PRO A 68 -28.26 51.84 2.94
CA PRO A 68 -27.82 50.51 3.43
C PRO A 68 -28.77 49.36 3.04
N THR A 69 -30.00 49.67 2.61
CA THR A 69 -31.00 48.68 2.18
C THR A 69 -31.26 48.72 0.66
N SER A 70 -30.42 49.42 -0.09
CA SER A 70 -30.49 49.46 -1.55
C SER A 70 -30.16 48.07 -2.13
N PRO A 71 -30.81 47.66 -3.22
CA PRO A 71 -30.43 46.47 -3.97
C PRO A 71 -28.98 46.51 -4.56
N LEU A 72 -28.35 47.72 -4.56
CA LEU A 72 -26.98 47.95 -5.00
C LEU A 72 -25.98 48.04 -3.83
N ALA A 73 -26.43 47.80 -2.60
CA ALA A 73 -25.58 47.95 -1.44
C ALA A 73 -24.50 46.86 -1.34
N ASP A 74 -24.84 45.62 -1.69
CA ASP A 74 -23.86 44.54 -1.77
C ASP A 74 -22.86 44.76 -2.91
N ASP A 75 -23.31 45.31 -4.06
CA ASP A 75 -22.44 45.71 -5.17
C ASP A 75 -21.45 46.82 -4.76
N ALA A 76 -21.89 47.81 -4.02
CA ALA A 76 -21.05 48.89 -3.52
C ALA A 76 -20.02 48.38 -2.52
N ALA A 77 -20.40 47.48 -1.61
CA ALA A 77 -19.50 46.82 -0.69
C ALA A 77 -18.48 45.91 -1.39
N ALA A 78 -18.90 45.22 -2.47
CA ALA A 78 -18.03 44.42 -3.29
C ALA A 78 -16.99 45.29 -4.02
N GLN A 79 -17.38 46.43 -4.57
CA GLN A 79 -16.46 47.38 -5.18
C GLN A 79 -15.43 47.91 -4.14
N LEU A 80 -15.83 48.20 -2.91
CA LEU A 80 -14.93 48.61 -1.84
C LEU A 80 -13.94 47.50 -1.46
N ALA A 81 -14.40 46.24 -1.44
CA ALA A 81 -13.52 45.09 -1.21
C ALA A 81 -12.47 44.96 -2.34
N ASP A 82 -12.90 45.08 -3.62
CA ASP A 82 -12.02 44.99 -4.78
C ASP A 82 -10.98 46.11 -4.80
N LEU A 83 -11.38 47.35 -4.53
CA LEU A 83 -10.47 48.48 -4.46
C LEU A 83 -9.46 48.33 -3.30
N SER A 84 -9.90 47.80 -2.16
CA SER A 84 -8.99 47.51 -1.04
C SER A 84 -8.00 46.39 -1.40
N LEU A 85 -8.41 45.37 -2.14
CA LEU A 85 -7.51 44.32 -2.61
C LEU A 85 -6.50 44.84 -3.63
N GLN A 86 -6.88 45.76 -4.52
CA GLN A 86 -5.96 46.42 -5.46
C GLN A 86 -4.87 47.22 -4.75
N ASP A 87 -5.22 47.84 -3.63
CA ASP A 87 -4.27 48.58 -2.79
C ASP A 87 -3.49 47.70 -1.80
N ALA A 88 -3.63 46.37 -1.87
CA ALA A 88 -3.06 45.40 -0.94
C ALA A 88 -3.51 45.60 0.52
N ASP A 89 -4.63 46.30 0.77
CA ASP A 89 -5.25 46.42 2.07
C ASP A 89 -6.15 45.19 2.36
N GLU A 90 -5.52 44.09 2.76
CA GLU A 90 -6.26 42.86 3.09
C GLU A 90 -7.20 43.03 4.29
N GLN A 91 -6.88 43.91 5.25
CA GLN A 91 -7.75 44.13 6.41
C GLN A 91 -9.01 44.91 6.03
N GLY A 92 -8.88 45.94 5.24
CA GLY A 92 -10.01 46.69 4.71
C GLY A 92 -10.92 45.81 3.84
N ALA A 93 -10.30 45.05 2.92
CA ALA A 93 -11.03 44.11 2.08
C ALA A 93 -11.80 43.07 2.92
N ALA A 94 -11.17 42.46 3.93
CA ALA A 94 -11.81 41.50 4.82
C ALA A 94 -12.98 42.15 5.61
N GLY A 95 -12.88 43.44 5.95
CA GLY A 95 -13.95 44.19 6.59
C GLY A 95 -15.20 44.26 5.71
N TRP A 96 -15.02 44.64 4.44
CA TRP A 96 -16.12 44.76 3.46
C TRP A 96 -16.70 43.40 3.11
N LEU A 97 -15.88 42.39 2.90
CA LEU A 97 -16.34 41.02 2.64
C LEU A 97 -17.18 40.47 3.81
N LYS A 98 -16.76 40.74 5.07
CA LYS A 98 -17.54 40.36 6.25
C LYS A 98 -18.87 41.06 6.33
N LEU A 99 -18.91 42.34 5.95
CA LEU A 99 -20.16 43.10 5.89
C LEU A 99 -21.10 42.45 4.89
N ILE A 100 -20.66 42.12 3.66
CA ILE A 100 -21.50 41.45 2.65
C ILE A 100 -22.05 40.14 3.20
N VAL A 101 -21.18 39.27 3.76
CA VAL A 101 -21.60 37.95 4.28
C VAL A 101 -22.61 38.08 5.44
N ARG A 102 -22.48 39.12 6.27
CA ARG A 102 -23.33 39.35 7.43
C ARG A 102 -24.68 40.01 7.09
N ASP A 103 -24.63 41.10 6.31
CA ASP A 103 -25.75 42.00 6.12
C ASP A 103 -26.51 41.72 4.82
N TYR A 104 -25.84 41.12 3.83
CA TYR A 104 -26.40 40.80 2.51
C TYR A 104 -26.24 39.31 2.12
N PRO A 105 -26.56 38.34 3.02
CA PRO A 105 -26.20 36.94 2.88
C PRO A 105 -26.81 36.22 1.68
N ASP A 106 -27.90 36.75 1.14
CA ASP A 106 -28.68 36.18 0.03
C ASP A 106 -28.49 36.91 -1.30
N GLU A 107 -27.75 38.02 -1.31
CA GLU A 107 -27.50 38.82 -2.52
C GLU A 107 -26.41 38.18 -3.40
N ALA A 108 -26.26 38.74 -4.59
CA ALA A 108 -25.43 38.14 -5.64
C ALA A 108 -23.94 38.03 -5.23
N ASN A 109 -23.39 39.05 -4.56
CA ASN A 109 -21.97 39.09 -4.17
C ASN A 109 -21.63 38.28 -2.91
N ALA A 110 -22.65 37.73 -2.21
CA ALA A 110 -22.42 37.01 -0.95
C ALA A 110 -21.59 35.74 -1.13
N ASP A 111 -21.80 35.01 -2.19
CA ASP A 111 -21.08 33.76 -2.44
C ASP A 111 -19.64 34.02 -2.86
N ARG A 112 -19.38 35.02 -3.72
CA ARG A 112 -18.04 35.54 -4.01
C ARG A 112 -17.32 36.03 -2.77
N ALA A 113 -18.00 36.82 -1.92
CA ALA A 113 -17.43 37.31 -0.68
C ALA A 113 -17.05 36.17 0.28
N ARG A 114 -17.85 35.10 0.38
CA ARG A 114 -17.51 33.88 1.15
C ARG A 114 -16.25 33.23 0.65
N VAL A 115 -16.06 33.08 -0.67
CA VAL A 115 -14.88 32.46 -1.27
C VAL A 115 -13.63 33.29 -0.99
N LEU A 116 -13.67 34.61 -1.25
CA LEU A 116 -12.52 35.50 -1.02
C LEU A 116 -12.14 35.53 0.47
N LEU A 117 -13.13 35.65 1.34
CA LEU A 117 -12.90 35.65 2.78
C LEU A 117 -12.36 34.32 3.29
N ALA A 118 -12.87 33.20 2.76
CA ALA A 118 -12.33 31.87 3.08
C ALA A 118 -10.87 31.74 2.69
N GLY A 119 -10.47 32.27 1.54
CA GLY A 119 -9.06 32.32 1.13
C GLY A 119 -8.17 33.11 2.08
N MET A 120 -8.65 34.27 2.55
CA MET A 120 -7.94 35.08 3.56
C MET A 120 -7.84 34.35 4.90
N GLU A 121 -8.93 33.74 5.37
CA GLU A 121 -8.95 32.98 6.62
C GLU A 121 -8.03 31.76 6.57
N ALA A 122 -7.98 31.06 5.43
CA ALA A 122 -7.10 29.92 5.21
C ALA A 122 -5.61 30.35 5.26
N ARG A 123 -5.23 31.44 4.58
CA ARG A 123 -3.86 31.99 4.65
C ARG A 123 -3.44 32.40 6.06
N ASN A 124 -4.41 32.86 6.87
CA ASN A 124 -4.21 33.21 8.27
C ASN A 124 -4.24 32.01 9.24
N GLY A 125 -4.30 30.78 8.73
CA GLY A 125 -4.33 29.54 9.52
C GLY A 125 -5.68 29.24 10.19
N ARG A 126 -6.73 30.00 9.90
CA ARG A 126 -8.08 29.81 10.48
C ARG A 126 -8.93 28.86 9.64
N VAL A 127 -8.45 27.59 9.54
CA VAL A 127 -9.01 26.53 8.69
C VAL A 127 -10.50 26.29 8.96
N VAL A 128 -10.91 26.23 10.22
CA VAL A 128 -12.31 25.96 10.62
C VAL A 128 -13.26 27.04 10.10
N GLU A 129 -12.86 28.30 10.18
CA GLU A 129 -13.67 29.44 9.71
C GLU A 129 -13.71 29.47 8.18
N ALA A 130 -12.60 29.18 7.51
CA ALA A 130 -12.53 29.05 6.06
C ALA A 130 -13.51 27.98 5.56
N ARG A 131 -13.48 26.76 6.15
CA ARG A 131 -14.45 25.69 5.83
C ARG A 131 -15.89 26.10 6.07
N ARG A 132 -16.17 26.78 7.18
CA ARG A 132 -17.52 27.27 7.51
C ARG A 132 -18.07 28.25 6.47
N LEU A 133 -17.21 29.09 5.91
CA LEU A 133 -17.59 30.03 4.85
C LEU A 133 -17.88 29.27 3.55
N LEU A 134 -16.97 28.36 3.14
CA LEU A 134 -17.10 27.61 1.90
C LEU A 134 -18.33 26.71 1.86
N THR A 135 -18.70 26.07 2.96
CA THR A 135 -19.90 25.20 3.02
C THR A 135 -21.23 25.92 2.73
N LYS A 136 -21.23 27.25 2.75
CA LYS A 136 -22.41 28.05 2.46
C LYS A 136 -22.42 28.64 1.04
N VAL A 137 -21.41 28.33 0.24
CA VAL A 137 -21.26 28.84 -1.13
C VAL A 137 -22.19 28.11 -2.09
N ARG A 138 -22.90 28.85 -2.90
CA ARG A 138 -23.76 28.38 -3.99
C ARG A 138 -23.00 28.57 -5.30
N PHE A 139 -22.46 27.49 -5.85
CA PHE A 139 -21.58 27.51 -7.02
C PHE A 139 -22.24 28.08 -8.28
N GLU A 140 -23.54 27.91 -8.43
CA GLU A 140 -24.32 28.45 -9.54
C GLU A 140 -24.36 29.99 -9.62
N ARG A 141 -23.86 30.66 -8.58
CA ARG A 141 -23.80 32.14 -8.50
C ARG A 141 -22.39 32.68 -8.73
N LEU A 142 -21.40 31.78 -8.82
CA LEU A 142 -19.99 32.14 -9.03
C LEU A 142 -19.70 32.22 -10.54
N ASN A 143 -18.84 33.15 -10.93
CA ASN A 143 -18.22 33.08 -12.24
C ASN A 143 -17.10 31.99 -12.25
N ALA A 144 -16.60 31.67 -13.45
CA ALA A 144 -15.61 30.59 -13.62
C ALA A 144 -14.36 30.76 -12.77
N ALA A 145 -13.81 31.98 -12.68
CA ALA A 145 -12.59 32.24 -11.89
C ALA A 145 -12.86 32.11 -10.37
N GLU A 146 -14.01 32.57 -9.91
CA GLU A 146 -14.44 32.43 -8.51
C GLU A 146 -14.72 30.97 -8.13
N ALA A 147 -15.40 30.23 -9.02
CA ALA A 147 -15.64 28.81 -8.84
C ALA A 147 -14.33 28.02 -8.77
N ARG A 148 -13.38 28.31 -9.64
CA ARG A 148 -12.03 27.70 -9.63
C ARG A 148 -11.29 28.00 -8.32
N LEU A 149 -11.32 29.23 -7.83
CA LEU A 149 -10.73 29.58 -6.54
C LEU A 149 -11.41 28.80 -5.39
N ALA A 150 -12.73 28.69 -5.42
CA ALA A 150 -13.47 27.92 -4.42
C ALA A 150 -13.09 26.44 -4.44
N TYR A 151 -12.99 25.81 -5.62
CA TYR A 151 -12.57 24.40 -5.75
C TYR A 151 -11.15 24.20 -5.22
N ARG A 152 -10.21 25.08 -5.53
CA ARG A 152 -8.83 25.05 -5.02
C ARG A 152 -8.79 25.16 -3.49
N LEU A 153 -9.61 26.05 -2.90
CA LEU A 153 -9.69 26.18 -1.46
C LEU A 153 -10.30 24.94 -0.80
N PHE A 154 -11.34 24.36 -1.38
CA PHE A 154 -11.92 23.10 -0.89
C PHE A 154 -10.89 21.97 -0.94
N ALA A 155 -10.14 21.84 -2.03
CA ALA A 155 -9.08 20.84 -2.18
C ALA A 155 -7.99 21.02 -1.10
N GLY A 156 -7.47 22.24 -0.94
CA GLY A 156 -6.40 22.53 0.03
C GLY A 156 -6.82 22.45 1.51
N LEU A 157 -8.11 22.52 1.79
CA LEU A 157 -8.68 22.42 3.14
C LEU A 157 -9.26 21.03 3.43
N SER A 158 -9.24 20.11 2.49
CA SER A 158 -9.77 18.75 2.66
C SER A 158 -8.81 17.89 3.46
N ASP A 159 -9.32 17.17 4.47
CA ASP A 159 -8.52 16.21 5.25
C ASP A 159 -8.58 14.81 4.63
N ASP A 160 -9.55 14.54 3.75
CA ASP A 160 -9.71 13.28 3.02
C ASP A 160 -9.11 13.42 1.62
N PRO A 161 -8.16 12.56 1.24
CA PRO A 161 -7.48 12.68 -0.06
C PRO A 161 -8.41 12.43 -1.26
N VAL A 162 -9.49 11.65 -1.10
CA VAL A 162 -10.48 11.42 -2.17
C VAL A 162 -11.37 12.65 -2.36
N ASP A 163 -11.73 13.33 -1.28
CA ASP A 163 -12.45 14.60 -1.36
C ASP A 163 -11.56 15.70 -1.96
N GLN A 164 -10.26 15.73 -1.58
CA GLN A 164 -9.28 16.62 -2.21
C GLN A 164 -9.24 16.42 -3.72
N LEU A 165 -9.09 15.16 -4.16
CA LEU A 165 -9.09 14.81 -5.59
C LEU A 165 -10.38 15.26 -6.29
N ASN A 166 -11.54 15.03 -5.70
CA ASN A 166 -12.82 15.44 -6.28
C ASN A 166 -12.90 16.95 -6.54
N TRP A 167 -12.35 17.75 -5.64
CA TRP A 167 -12.31 19.21 -5.81
C TRP A 167 -11.27 19.62 -6.87
N GLN A 168 -10.11 18.98 -6.93
CA GLN A 168 -9.12 19.23 -7.98
C GLN A 168 -9.65 18.87 -9.38
N VAL A 169 -10.41 17.78 -9.52
CA VAL A 169 -11.06 17.40 -10.79
C VAL A 169 -12.10 18.44 -11.23
N ARG A 170 -12.86 19.00 -10.27
CA ARG A 170 -13.80 20.11 -10.57
C ARG A 170 -13.06 21.38 -10.99
N GLU A 171 -11.96 21.71 -10.31
CA GLU A 171 -11.09 22.83 -10.70
C GLU A 171 -10.58 22.64 -12.13
N ARG A 172 -10.07 21.43 -12.43
CA ARG A 172 -9.60 21.05 -13.76
C ARG A 172 -10.68 21.24 -14.83
N SER A 173 -11.87 20.75 -14.56
CA SER A 173 -13.00 20.87 -15.49
C SER A 173 -13.37 22.34 -15.77
N ALA A 174 -13.29 23.20 -14.76
CA ALA A 174 -13.51 24.63 -14.90
C ALA A 174 -12.42 25.30 -15.76
N VAL A 175 -11.14 24.91 -15.55
CA VAL A 175 -10.03 25.42 -16.38
C VAL A 175 -10.18 24.98 -17.84
N VAL A 176 -10.53 23.72 -18.11
CA VAL A 176 -10.75 23.20 -19.46
C VAL A 176 -11.91 23.94 -20.16
N GLU A 177 -12.98 24.25 -19.43
CA GLU A 177 -14.09 25.01 -20.00
C GLU A 177 -13.73 26.47 -20.30
N GLU A 178 -12.92 27.10 -19.44
CA GLU A 178 -12.37 28.44 -19.72
C GLU A 178 -11.44 28.41 -20.95
N LEU A 179 -10.58 27.39 -21.09
CA LEU A 179 -9.70 27.23 -22.27
C LEU A 179 -10.51 27.04 -23.55
N LYS A 180 -11.58 26.26 -23.54
CA LYS A 180 -12.49 26.11 -24.70
C LYS A 180 -13.10 27.44 -25.10
N ASN A 181 -13.53 28.24 -24.12
CA ASN A 181 -14.12 29.57 -24.39
C ASN A 181 -13.08 30.57 -24.88
N ALA A 182 -11.80 30.33 -24.64
CA ALA A 182 -10.67 31.12 -25.12
C ALA A 182 -10.01 30.51 -26.38
N ASP A 183 -10.69 29.64 -27.12
CA ASP A 183 -10.18 28.92 -28.31
C ASP A 183 -8.79 28.25 -28.06
N TYR A 184 -8.51 27.82 -26.83
CA TYR A 184 -7.23 27.25 -26.37
C TYR A 184 -6.01 28.19 -26.53
N GLU A 185 -6.19 29.49 -26.73
CA GLU A 185 -5.12 30.46 -26.98
C GLU A 185 -4.55 31.12 -25.69
N SER A 186 -4.91 30.66 -24.49
CA SER A 186 -4.42 31.24 -23.24
C SER A 186 -3.22 30.45 -22.67
N PRO A 187 -1.96 30.92 -22.84
CA PRO A 187 -0.79 30.24 -22.30
C PRO A 187 -0.79 30.13 -20.76
N VAL A 188 -1.39 31.09 -20.06
CA VAL A 188 -1.47 31.11 -18.60
C VAL A 188 -2.42 30.03 -18.08
N LEU A 189 -3.57 29.85 -18.72
CA LEU A 189 -4.51 28.79 -18.37
C LEU A 189 -3.96 27.42 -18.77
N GLY A 190 -3.29 27.32 -19.92
CA GLY A 190 -2.64 26.07 -20.37
C GLY A 190 -1.55 25.60 -19.40
N GLY A 191 -0.64 26.47 -19.01
CA GLY A 191 0.38 26.15 -18.01
C GLY A 191 -0.22 25.78 -16.64
N GLY A 192 -1.27 26.48 -16.22
CA GLY A 192 -1.98 26.16 -14.99
C GLY A 192 -2.71 24.80 -15.02
N LEU A 193 -3.16 24.37 -16.20
CA LEU A 193 -3.75 23.04 -16.41
C LEU A 193 -2.70 21.93 -16.28
N GLU A 194 -1.54 22.11 -16.88
CA GLU A 194 -0.43 21.15 -16.81
C GLU A 194 0.07 20.96 -15.35
N ASP A 195 0.16 22.05 -14.59
CA ASP A 195 0.55 21.99 -13.18
C ASP A 195 -0.51 21.24 -12.35
N LEU A 196 -1.78 21.54 -12.56
CA LEU A 196 -2.89 20.87 -11.88
C LEU A 196 -2.99 19.39 -12.25
N ASP A 197 -2.76 19.03 -13.53
CA ASP A 197 -2.71 17.64 -13.96
C ASP A 197 -1.58 16.87 -13.27
N ARG A 198 -0.42 17.50 -13.07
CA ARG A 198 0.71 16.92 -12.32
C ARG A 198 0.39 16.73 -10.84
N GLU A 199 -0.29 17.70 -10.22
CA GLU A 199 -0.76 17.59 -8.83
C GLU A 199 -1.76 16.44 -8.67
N ILE A 200 -2.74 16.32 -9.57
CA ILE A 200 -3.74 15.24 -9.59
C ILE A 200 -3.08 13.87 -9.72
N ILE A 201 -2.12 13.72 -10.65
CA ILE A 201 -1.37 12.47 -10.86
C ILE A 201 -0.62 12.09 -9.59
N THR A 202 0.11 13.03 -9.00
CA THR A 202 0.90 12.82 -7.78
C THR A 202 0.02 12.38 -6.62
N LEU A 203 -1.14 13.01 -6.46
CA LEU A 203 -2.09 12.67 -5.43
C LEU A 203 -2.66 11.26 -5.63
N VAL A 204 -3.12 10.93 -6.84
CA VAL A 204 -3.70 9.62 -7.18
C VAL A 204 -2.68 8.49 -7.01
N ASP A 205 -1.42 8.72 -7.40
CA ASP A 205 -0.36 7.72 -7.26
C ASP A 205 -0.03 7.41 -5.80
N SER A 206 -0.28 8.35 -4.89
CA SER A 206 -0.09 8.18 -3.45
C SER A 206 -1.22 7.41 -2.76
N PHE A 207 -2.37 7.20 -3.43
CA PHE A 207 -3.55 6.57 -2.83
C PHE A 207 -3.32 5.10 -2.46
N ALA A 208 -3.87 4.68 -1.33
CA ALA A 208 -4.08 3.28 -1.02
C ALA A 208 -5.18 2.66 -1.90
N ASP A 209 -5.26 1.34 -1.97
CA ASP A 209 -6.29 0.64 -2.77
C ASP A 209 -7.72 1.00 -2.37
N GLU A 210 -7.96 1.25 -1.09
CA GLU A 210 -9.27 1.69 -0.59
C GLU A 210 -9.66 3.04 -1.18
N ASP A 211 -8.73 3.99 -1.21
CA ASP A 211 -8.96 5.33 -1.75
C ASP A 211 -9.10 5.31 -3.27
N LEU A 212 -8.28 4.50 -3.97
CA LEU A 212 -8.45 4.28 -5.41
C LEU A 212 -9.84 3.72 -5.73
N ASN A 213 -10.32 2.74 -4.97
CA ASN A 213 -11.67 2.16 -5.15
C ASN A 213 -12.78 3.18 -4.83
N ARG A 214 -12.60 4.03 -3.82
CA ARG A 214 -13.52 5.12 -3.52
C ARG A 214 -13.55 6.15 -4.64
N ALA A 215 -12.38 6.58 -5.11
CA ALA A 215 -12.22 7.55 -6.19
C ALA A 215 -12.78 7.04 -7.52
N SER A 216 -12.56 5.76 -7.89
CA SER A 216 -13.10 5.16 -9.12
C SER A 216 -14.63 5.15 -9.16
N ARG A 217 -15.28 5.03 -8.00
CA ARG A 217 -16.75 5.10 -7.89
C ARG A 217 -17.28 6.53 -7.95
N LEU A 218 -16.50 7.48 -7.42
CA LEU A 218 -16.89 8.89 -7.36
C LEU A 218 -16.74 9.59 -8.71
N LEU A 219 -15.61 9.40 -9.38
CA LEU A 219 -15.25 10.14 -10.60
C LEU A 219 -15.89 9.57 -11.87
N ARG A 220 -16.40 8.36 -11.83
CA ARG A 220 -17.03 7.68 -12.97
C ARG A 220 -16.16 7.69 -14.22
N ARG A 221 -16.33 8.69 -15.15
CA ARG A 221 -15.60 8.82 -16.40
C ARG A 221 -14.70 10.06 -16.47
N ASP A 222 -14.74 10.93 -15.48
CA ASP A 222 -13.90 12.13 -15.47
C ASP A 222 -12.43 11.76 -15.28
N LEU A 223 -11.53 12.46 -15.95
CA LEU A 223 -10.09 12.32 -15.67
C LEU A 223 -9.83 12.61 -14.19
N PRO A 224 -9.08 11.81 -13.47
CA PRO A 224 -8.19 10.71 -13.89
C PRO A 224 -8.77 9.28 -13.70
N ALA A 225 -10.07 9.06 -13.89
CA ALA A 225 -10.70 7.76 -13.63
C ALA A 225 -10.02 6.59 -14.39
N GLY A 226 -9.59 6.82 -15.63
CA GLY A 226 -8.84 5.84 -16.42
C GLY A 226 -7.54 5.42 -15.71
N ARG A 227 -6.72 6.40 -15.25
CA ARG A 227 -5.49 6.14 -14.49
C ARG A 227 -5.75 5.36 -13.20
N ILE A 228 -6.80 5.71 -12.46
CA ILE A 228 -7.18 5.03 -11.22
C ILE A 228 -7.46 3.54 -11.48
N LEU A 229 -8.18 3.23 -12.55
CA LEU A 229 -8.48 1.85 -12.94
C LEU A 229 -7.22 1.10 -13.40
N LEU A 230 -6.31 1.75 -14.13
CA LEU A 230 -5.01 1.17 -14.48
C LEU A 230 -4.15 0.89 -13.25
N LEU A 231 -4.13 1.79 -12.26
CA LEU A 231 -3.41 1.57 -11.00
C LEU A 231 -4.00 0.39 -10.21
N LEU A 232 -5.33 0.28 -10.15
CA LEU A 232 -6.00 -0.86 -9.53
C LEU A 232 -5.70 -2.17 -10.28
N SER A 233 -5.70 -2.14 -11.62
CA SER A 233 -5.31 -3.28 -12.44
C SER A 233 -3.86 -3.69 -12.20
N ARG A 234 -2.91 -2.74 -12.24
CA ARG A 234 -1.50 -2.99 -11.92
C ARG A 234 -1.31 -3.61 -10.55
N ARG A 235 -1.97 -3.06 -9.53
CA ARG A 235 -1.86 -3.58 -8.16
C ARG A 235 -2.52 -4.95 -8.00
N ALA A 236 -3.59 -5.24 -8.74
CA ALA A 236 -4.17 -6.57 -8.79
C ALA A 236 -3.23 -7.56 -9.47
N LEU A 237 -2.55 -7.18 -10.56
CA LEU A 237 -1.47 -7.97 -11.18
C LEU A 237 -0.35 -8.27 -10.20
N GLN A 238 0.09 -7.26 -9.43
CA GLN A 238 1.13 -7.40 -8.41
C GLN A 238 0.74 -8.38 -7.30
N ARG A 239 -0.55 -8.48 -6.99
CA ARG A 239 -1.07 -9.47 -6.03
C ARG A 239 -1.33 -10.84 -6.64
N GLY A 240 -1.18 -10.99 -7.96
CA GLY A 240 -1.52 -12.19 -8.69
C GLY A 240 -3.03 -12.40 -8.89
N ASP A 241 -3.83 -11.39 -8.60
CA ASP A 241 -5.28 -11.40 -8.83
C ASP A 241 -5.58 -10.94 -10.27
N PHE A 242 -5.45 -11.86 -11.18
CA PHE A 242 -5.58 -11.58 -12.61
C PHE A 242 -7.02 -11.37 -13.05
N GLU A 243 -7.99 -11.96 -12.37
CA GLU A 243 -9.40 -11.75 -12.67
C GLU A 243 -9.80 -10.31 -12.32
N ALA A 244 -9.41 -9.85 -11.13
CA ALA A 244 -9.60 -8.46 -10.76
C ALA A 244 -8.81 -7.50 -11.66
N ALA A 245 -7.58 -7.85 -12.02
CA ALA A 245 -6.75 -7.04 -12.92
C ALA A 245 -7.40 -6.83 -14.28
N ASN A 246 -7.86 -7.92 -14.90
CA ASN A 246 -8.55 -7.85 -16.18
C ASN A 246 -9.86 -7.07 -16.06
N ASN A 247 -10.64 -7.29 -15.02
CA ASN A 247 -11.88 -6.54 -14.77
C ASN A 247 -11.62 -5.02 -14.63
N TYR A 248 -10.58 -4.62 -13.90
CA TYR A 248 -10.21 -3.20 -13.81
C TYR A 248 -9.74 -2.64 -15.16
N PHE A 249 -8.98 -3.42 -15.92
CA PHE A 249 -8.48 -3.02 -17.23
C PHE A 249 -9.63 -2.86 -18.24
N GLU A 250 -10.55 -3.84 -18.34
CA GLU A 250 -11.74 -3.76 -19.18
C GLU A 250 -12.63 -2.56 -18.81
N ARG A 251 -12.74 -2.25 -17.53
CA ARG A 251 -13.45 -1.05 -17.07
C ARG A 251 -12.73 0.24 -17.41
N ALA A 252 -11.41 0.22 -17.57
CA ALA A 252 -10.64 1.37 -18.03
C ALA A 252 -10.85 1.64 -19.52
N ASP A 253 -11.23 0.63 -20.29
CA ASP A 253 -11.59 0.80 -21.70
C ASP A 253 -12.77 1.78 -21.85
N GLY A 254 -12.63 2.73 -22.76
CA GLY A 254 -13.61 3.80 -22.98
C GLY A 254 -13.51 4.98 -21.98
N HIS A 255 -12.44 5.05 -21.18
CA HIS A 255 -12.08 6.24 -20.41
C HIS A 255 -11.06 7.10 -21.17
N ASP A 256 -11.08 8.39 -20.88
CA ASP A 256 -10.03 9.28 -21.36
C ASP A 256 -8.76 9.11 -20.51
N PHE A 257 -7.61 9.18 -21.14
CA PHE A 257 -6.29 9.09 -20.51
C PHE A 257 -5.49 10.35 -20.74
N MET A 258 -4.66 10.71 -19.79
CA MET A 258 -3.64 11.75 -19.96
C MET A 258 -2.48 11.18 -20.79
N SER A 259 -1.72 12.03 -21.46
CA SER A 259 -0.53 11.58 -22.21
C SER A 259 0.50 10.83 -21.34
N SER A 260 0.57 11.20 -20.07
CA SER A 260 1.41 10.56 -19.04
C SER A 260 0.96 9.15 -18.63
N ASP A 261 -0.27 8.75 -18.98
CA ASP A 261 -0.81 7.44 -18.60
C ASP A 261 -0.37 6.33 -19.54
N LYS A 262 0.21 6.69 -20.70
CA LYS A 262 0.61 5.73 -21.72
C LYS A 262 1.54 4.64 -21.19
N ALA A 263 2.57 5.03 -20.45
CA ALA A 263 3.53 4.07 -19.89
C ALA A 263 2.87 3.08 -18.93
N LEU A 264 1.95 3.55 -18.08
CA LEU A 264 1.18 2.72 -17.18
C LEU A 264 0.22 1.79 -17.93
N PHE A 265 -0.41 2.29 -19.01
CA PHE A 265 -1.28 1.50 -19.87
C PHE A 265 -0.50 0.38 -20.56
N ASP A 266 0.63 0.69 -21.19
CA ASP A 266 1.49 -0.26 -21.89
C ASP A 266 2.01 -1.34 -20.91
N GLU A 267 2.38 -0.97 -19.67
CA GLU A 267 2.79 -1.89 -18.61
C GLU A 267 1.68 -2.90 -18.27
N VAL A 268 0.46 -2.43 -18.07
CA VAL A 268 -0.69 -3.29 -17.71
C VAL A 268 -1.06 -4.22 -18.88
N VAL A 269 -1.11 -3.72 -20.11
CA VAL A 269 -1.38 -4.51 -21.33
C VAL A 269 -0.36 -5.64 -21.46
N LEU A 270 0.93 -5.31 -21.40
CA LEU A 270 2.01 -6.29 -21.53
C LEU A 270 1.90 -7.40 -20.46
N ALA A 271 1.58 -7.03 -19.23
CA ALA A 271 1.45 -7.99 -18.13
C ALA A 271 0.25 -8.93 -18.30
N LEU A 272 -0.88 -8.42 -18.82
CA LEU A 272 -2.06 -9.23 -19.12
C LEU A 272 -1.82 -10.15 -20.32
N GLU A 273 -1.20 -9.66 -21.41
CA GLU A 273 -0.85 -10.47 -22.58
C GLU A 273 0.13 -11.60 -22.27
N LEU A 274 1.16 -11.31 -21.45
CA LEU A 274 2.11 -12.33 -21.00
C LEU A 274 1.40 -13.48 -20.26
N ARG A 275 0.44 -13.13 -19.44
CA ARG A 275 -0.35 -14.15 -18.76
C ARG A 275 -1.23 -14.97 -19.71
N GLU A 276 -1.92 -14.32 -20.64
CA GLU A 276 -2.81 -14.99 -21.58
C GLU A 276 -2.03 -16.06 -22.36
N ARG A 277 -0.80 -15.77 -22.81
CA ARG A 277 0.11 -16.74 -23.44
C ARG A 277 0.46 -17.90 -22.51
N ILE A 278 0.72 -17.65 -21.22
CA ILE A 278 1.04 -18.70 -20.24
C ILE A 278 -0.16 -19.64 -20.05
N VAL A 279 -1.39 -19.10 -20.06
CA VAL A 279 -2.63 -19.90 -19.93
C VAL A 279 -2.95 -20.63 -21.23
N GLU A 280 -2.76 -20.02 -22.40
CA GLU A 280 -2.98 -20.65 -23.72
C GLU A 280 -2.00 -21.80 -23.98
N ASP A 281 -0.76 -21.71 -23.50
CA ASP A 281 0.23 -22.79 -23.55
C ASP A 281 -0.05 -23.92 -22.53
N GLY A 282 -1.19 -23.87 -21.83
CA GLY A 282 -1.58 -24.87 -20.82
C GLY A 282 -0.78 -24.77 -19.52
N GLY A 283 -0.15 -23.61 -19.30
CA GLY A 283 0.71 -23.34 -18.16
C GLY A 283 -0.10 -23.08 -16.88
N THR A 284 -0.24 -24.12 -16.07
CA THR A 284 -0.44 -23.93 -14.63
C THR A 284 0.89 -23.56 -14.00
N MET A 285 0.87 -22.73 -12.95
CA MET A 285 2.07 -22.48 -12.14
C MET A 285 2.70 -23.82 -11.76
N PRO A 286 3.96 -24.08 -12.15
CA PRO A 286 4.59 -25.39 -11.91
C PRO A 286 4.63 -25.68 -10.42
N SER A 287 4.25 -26.90 -10.05
CA SER A 287 4.43 -27.38 -8.68
C SER A 287 5.91 -27.58 -8.38
N PHE A 288 6.28 -27.70 -7.10
CA PHE A 288 7.66 -28.07 -6.73
C PHE A 288 8.11 -29.39 -7.39
N ALA A 289 7.18 -30.34 -7.60
CA ALA A 289 7.48 -31.60 -8.25
C ALA A 289 7.80 -31.44 -9.75
N ASP A 290 7.09 -30.55 -10.45
CA ASP A 290 7.35 -30.25 -11.87
C ASP A 290 8.74 -29.60 -12.04
N VAL A 291 9.08 -28.71 -11.12
CA VAL A 291 10.40 -28.04 -11.10
C VAL A 291 11.54 -29.02 -10.81
N ALA A 292 11.34 -29.95 -9.90
CA ALA A 292 12.35 -30.98 -9.60
C ALA A 292 12.63 -31.93 -10.79
N ALA A 293 11.67 -32.07 -11.71
CA ALA A 293 11.82 -32.89 -12.91
C ALA A 293 12.49 -32.17 -14.09
N MET A 294 12.79 -30.85 -13.98
CA MET A 294 13.47 -30.11 -15.05
C MET A 294 14.91 -30.57 -15.27
N PRO A 295 15.37 -30.70 -16.54
CA PRO A 295 16.75 -31.05 -16.82
C PRO A 295 17.74 -30.00 -16.24
N ARG A 296 18.86 -30.47 -15.72
CA ARG A 296 19.90 -29.56 -15.20
C ARG A 296 20.60 -28.87 -16.38
N PRO A 297 20.75 -27.55 -16.35
CA PRO A 297 21.45 -26.80 -17.40
C PRO A 297 22.96 -27.13 -17.44
N ASP A 298 23.56 -27.02 -18.62
CA ASP A 298 25.03 -27.09 -18.79
C ASP A 298 25.63 -25.69 -18.63
N TYR A 299 26.55 -25.55 -17.69
CA TYR A 299 27.16 -24.27 -17.28
C TYR A 299 28.62 -24.10 -17.76
N SER A 300 29.12 -24.96 -18.65
CA SER A 300 30.51 -25.01 -19.02
C SER A 300 31.06 -23.83 -19.84
N ASN A 301 30.18 -22.93 -20.34
CA ASN A 301 30.57 -21.83 -21.23
C ASN A 301 30.02 -20.46 -20.79
N VAL A 302 30.00 -20.16 -19.48
CA VAL A 302 29.47 -18.89 -18.97
C VAL A 302 30.62 -17.94 -18.63
N GLY A 303 30.67 -16.75 -19.26
CA GLY A 303 31.64 -15.69 -18.99
C GLY A 303 31.00 -14.40 -18.49
N GLY A 304 31.82 -13.51 -17.91
CA GLY A 304 31.40 -12.18 -17.45
C GLY A 304 31.69 -11.90 -15.97
N VAL A 305 31.29 -10.73 -15.49
CA VAL A 305 31.46 -10.28 -14.10
C VAL A 305 30.11 -10.14 -13.41
N ILE A 306 29.97 -10.79 -12.28
CA ILE A 306 28.85 -10.54 -11.36
C ILE A 306 29.37 -9.72 -10.16
N GLY A 307 28.88 -8.49 -10.00
CA GLY A 307 29.14 -7.67 -8.84
C GLY A 307 28.34 -8.18 -7.62
N VAL A 308 28.91 -8.05 -6.42
CA VAL A 308 28.25 -8.41 -5.17
C VAL A 308 28.39 -7.25 -4.19
N VAL A 309 27.27 -6.75 -3.65
CA VAL A 309 27.24 -5.68 -2.65
C VAL A 309 26.54 -6.18 -1.40
N LEU A 310 27.30 -6.48 -0.34
CA LEU A 310 26.80 -7.07 0.89
C LEU A 310 27.46 -6.43 2.12
N PRO A 311 26.80 -6.41 3.30
CA PRO A 311 27.41 -5.96 4.54
C PRO A 311 28.35 -7.03 5.09
N LEU A 312 29.64 -6.95 4.78
CA LEU A 312 30.65 -7.92 5.19
C LEU A 312 31.41 -7.49 6.46
N SER A 313 31.14 -6.27 6.93
CA SER A 313 31.66 -5.73 8.19
C SER A 313 30.53 -5.16 9.06
N GLY A 314 30.85 -4.83 10.32
CA GLY A 314 29.89 -4.26 11.27
C GLY A 314 28.85 -5.26 11.80
N ARG A 315 27.76 -4.74 12.34
CA ARG A 315 26.73 -5.53 13.05
C ARG A 315 25.98 -6.54 12.19
N PHE A 316 25.99 -6.36 10.87
CA PHE A 316 25.27 -7.21 9.90
C PHE A 316 26.17 -8.16 9.15
N ALA A 317 27.49 -8.22 9.46
CA ALA A 317 28.49 -9.01 8.76
C ALA A 317 28.09 -10.48 8.62
N LYS A 318 27.61 -11.08 9.69
CA LYS A 318 27.18 -12.50 9.68
C LYS A 318 26.16 -12.81 8.59
N TYR A 319 25.18 -11.93 8.37
CA TYR A 319 24.13 -12.13 7.35
C TYR A 319 24.67 -11.90 5.93
N GLY A 320 25.59 -10.94 5.79
CA GLY A 320 26.31 -10.71 4.52
C GLY A 320 27.20 -11.89 4.15
N GLU A 321 27.95 -12.43 5.09
CA GLU A 321 28.79 -13.61 4.92
C GLU A 321 27.98 -14.85 4.51
N GLN A 322 26.85 -15.11 5.16
CA GLN A 322 25.95 -16.21 4.79
C GLN A 322 25.42 -16.04 3.35
N SER A 323 25.00 -14.83 2.99
CA SER A 323 24.55 -14.54 1.61
C SER A 323 25.68 -14.74 0.59
N LEU A 324 26.89 -14.28 0.90
CA LEU A 324 28.08 -14.46 0.05
C LEU A 324 28.41 -15.94 -0.10
N ASN A 325 28.41 -16.71 0.97
CA ASN A 325 28.64 -18.15 0.94
C ASN A 325 27.63 -18.86 0.03
N GLY A 326 26.36 -18.44 0.04
CA GLY A 326 25.34 -18.93 -0.88
C GLY A 326 25.66 -18.62 -2.35
N ILE A 327 26.09 -17.39 -2.64
CA ILE A 327 26.52 -16.97 -3.99
C ILE A 327 27.71 -17.80 -4.47
N VAL A 328 28.72 -17.98 -3.62
CA VAL A 328 29.91 -18.81 -3.91
C VAL A 328 29.52 -20.27 -4.11
N ALA A 329 28.62 -20.82 -3.29
CA ALA A 329 28.11 -22.17 -3.47
C ALA A 329 27.46 -22.36 -4.84
N ALA A 330 26.67 -21.37 -5.30
CA ALA A 330 26.08 -21.40 -6.64
C ALA A 330 27.18 -21.46 -7.73
N ALA A 331 28.19 -20.61 -7.66
CA ALA A 331 29.29 -20.61 -8.62
C ALA A 331 30.03 -21.95 -8.66
N ARG A 332 30.31 -22.55 -7.50
CA ARG A 332 31.02 -23.84 -7.42
C ARG A 332 30.22 -25.03 -7.92
N ILE A 333 28.91 -25.06 -7.69
CA ILE A 333 28.07 -26.12 -8.25
C ILE A 333 28.15 -26.17 -9.78
N PHE A 334 28.48 -25.05 -10.41
CA PHE A 334 28.65 -24.93 -11.85
C PHE A 334 30.09 -25.04 -12.34
N GLY A 335 31.03 -25.44 -11.45
CA GLY A 335 32.43 -25.58 -11.80
C GLY A 335 33.18 -24.27 -12.03
N ILE A 336 32.61 -23.16 -11.56
CA ILE A 336 33.17 -21.82 -11.69
C ILE A 336 34.05 -21.55 -10.47
N GLU A 337 35.35 -21.29 -10.68
CA GLU A 337 36.23 -20.77 -9.64
C GLU A 337 35.92 -19.30 -9.42
N ALA A 338 35.31 -18.98 -8.27
CA ALA A 338 35.03 -17.62 -7.88
C ALA A 338 36.31 -16.94 -7.36
N GLU A 339 36.92 -16.07 -8.13
CA GLU A 339 37.89 -15.11 -7.59
C GLU A 339 37.13 -14.04 -6.77
N VAL A 340 37.25 -14.14 -5.45
CA VAL A 340 36.72 -13.12 -4.52
C VAL A 340 37.76 -12.00 -4.40
N SER A 341 37.64 -10.99 -5.22
CA SER A 341 38.43 -9.76 -5.10
C SER A 341 37.74 -8.81 -4.10
N SER A 342 38.27 -8.72 -2.89
CA SER A 342 37.80 -7.76 -1.89
C SER A 342 38.60 -6.47 -2.00
N THR A 343 37.96 -5.34 -2.27
CA THR A 343 38.55 -4.00 -2.18
C THR A 343 38.59 -3.49 -0.74
N ILE A 344 39.55 -3.95 0.05
CA ILE A 344 40.06 -3.21 1.20
C ILE A 344 41.29 -2.36 0.81
N ASP A 345 41.83 -2.46 -0.40
CA ASP A 345 43.15 -1.91 -0.79
C ASP A 345 43.17 -0.79 -1.84
N ILE A 346 42.09 -0.05 -2.08
CA ILE A 346 42.16 1.14 -2.99
C ILE A 346 42.97 2.32 -2.40
N ALA A 347 43.29 2.32 -1.12
CA ALA A 347 44.07 3.39 -0.50
C ALA A 347 45.60 3.21 -0.51
N ASN A 348 46.15 2.03 -0.87
CA ASN A 348 47.59 1.72 -0.75
C ASN A 348 48.31 1.32 -2.05
N GLU A 349 47.66 1.20 -3.19
CA GLU A 349 48.34 0.91 -4.47
C GLU A 349 48.91 2.15 -5.16
N LYS A 350 49.80 2.86 -4.48
CA LYS A 350 50.89 3.60 -5.13
C LYS A 350 52.23 3.01 -4.66
N LYS A 351 52.56 1.87 -5.16
CA LYS A 351 53.94 1.28 -5.33
C LYS A 351 53.82 -0.25 -5.39
N SER A 352 53.76 -0.81 -6.54
CA SER A 352 54.28 -2.16 -6.81
C SER A 352 55.02 -2.18 -8.13
N GLU A 353 56.18 -2.78 -8.06
CA GLU A 353 57.22 -2.89 -9.09
C GLU A 353 56.75 -3.62 -10.37
N PRO A 354 57.48 -3.49 -11.49
CA PRO A 354 57.08 -4.04 -12.78
C PRO A 354 57.10 -5.56 -12.78
N ARG A 355 55.99 -6.17 -13.20
CA ARG A 355 55.88 -7.61 -13.44
C ARG A 355 56.81 -8.03 -14.57
N ASN A 356 57.51 -9.11 -14.32
CA ASN A 356 58.38 -9.81 -15.28
C ASN A 356 57.55 -10.33 -16.49
N GLU A 357 57.86 -9.88 -17.66
CA GLU A 357 57.40 -10.42 -18.92
C GLU A 357 58.04 -11.82 -19.15
N GLY A 358 57.22 -12.87 -19.07
CA GLY A 358 57.70 -14.21 -19.35
C GLY A 358 56.68 -15.30 -19.10
N ASN A 359 55.53 -15.26 -19.71
CA ASN A 359 54.72 -16.46 -20.01
C ASN A 359 53.60 -16.18 -21.02
N GLU A 360 53.95 -16.02 -22.27
CA GLU A 360 53.01 -15.84 -23.39
C GLU A 360 52.30 -17.16 -23.80
N GLY A 361 51.82 -17.96 -22.87
CA GLY A 361 51.27 -19.28 -23.20
C GLY A 361 49.89 -19.59 -22.68
N ASN A 362 49.31 -18.72 -21.85
CA ASN A 362 48.05 -19.06 -21.15
C ASN A 362 46.94 -17.98 -21.19
N GLU A 363 47.20 -16.84 -21.87
CA GLU A 363 46.23 -15.74 -21.86
C GLU A 363 44.98 -16.00 -22.71
N ALA A 364 44.96 -16.95 -23.61
CA ALA A 364 43.80 -17.25 -24.48
C ALA A 364 42.75 -18.17 -23.84
N ARG A 365 42.89 -18.55 -22.55
CA ARG A 365 41.91 -19.39 -21.83
C ARG A 365 41.13 -18.68 -20.73
N ASP A 366 41.47 -17.44 -20.40
CA ASP A 366 40.86 -16.72 -19.27
C ASP A 366 39.67 -15.81 -19.65
N GLU A 367 39.42 -15.55 -20.94
CA GLU A 367 38.38 -14.64 -21.40
C GLU A 367 36.93 -15.17 -21.25
N ASN A 368 36.74 -16.42 -20.86
CA ASN A 368 35.43 -17.07 -20.76
C ASN A 368 35.10 -17.56 -19.34
N ARG A 369 35.64 -16.93 -18.30
CA ARG A 369 35.33 -17.31 -16.92
C ARG A 369 34.46 -16.30 -16.23
N LEU A 370 33.41 -16.77 -15.55
CA LEU A 370 32.60 -15.94 -14.68
C LEU A 370 33.38 -15.53 -13.42
N ARG A 371 33.48 -14.23 -13.17
CA ARG A 371 34.16 -13.66 -12.00
C ARG A 371 33.14 -13.04 -11.03
N LEU A 372 33.38 -13.20 -9.73
CA LEU A 372 32.62 -12.50 -8.68
C LEU A 372 33.48 -11.36 -8.13
N VAL A 373 32.99 -10.13 -8.23
CA VAL A 373 33.67 -8.95 -7.68
C VAL A 373 32.86 -8.43 -6.51
N VAL A 374 33.42 -8.56 -5.29
CA VAL A 374 32.72 -8.28 -4.05
C VAL A 374 33.09 -6.90 -3.51
N ARG A 375 32.09 -6.16 -3.03
CA ARG A 375 32.23 -4.87 -2.36
C ARG A 375 31.48 -4.92 -1.02
N ASP A 376 32.17 -4.52 0.04
CA ASP A 376 31.54 -4.37 1.36
C ASP A 376 30.70 -3.09 1.38
N SER A 377 29.42 -3.20 1.72
CA SER A 377 28.55 -2.05 1.93
C SER A 377 28.64 -1.47 3.33
N GLU A 378 29.38 -2.14 4.25
CA GLU A 378 29.47 -1.80 5.68
C GLU A 378 28.07 -1.65 6.37
N GLY A 379 27.00 -2.01 5.67
CA GLY A 379 25.62 -1.76 6.09
C GLY A 379 25.20 -0.29 6.00
N LEU A 380 25.97 0.55 5.28
CA LEU A 380 25.75 1.99 5.12
C LEU A 380 25.19 2.32 3.73
N PRO A 381 24.16 3.19 3.63
CA PRO A 381 23.53 3.56 2.36
C PRO A 381 24.50 4.17 1.35
N GLU A 382 25.34 5.11 1.80
CA GLU A 382 26.31 5.80 0.94
C GLU A 382 27.38 4.86 0.40
N THR A 383 27.90 3.98 1.27
CA THR A 383 28.91 2.96 0.87
C THR A 383 28.32 1.99 -0.15
N ALA A 384 27.06 1.58 0.02
CA ALA A 384 26.39 0.70 -0.93
C ALA A 384 26.19 1.36 -2.31
N ALA A 385 25.82 2.63 -2.36
CA ALA A 385 25.69 3.38 -3.61
C ALA A 385 27.06 3.54 -4.32
N LEU A 386 28.12 3.87 -3.57
CA LEU A 386 29.47 3.97 -4.09
C LEU A 386 30.02 2.61 -4.57
N ALA A 387 29.65 1.51 -3.90
CA ALA A 387 29.98 0.17 -4.34
C ALA A 387 29.41 -0.15 -5.72
N VAL A 388 28.16 0.25 -6.00
CA VAL A 388 27.58 0.12 -7.34
C VAL A 388 28.33 0.93 -8.39
N VAL A 389 28.72 2.18 -8.08
CA VAL A 389 29.54 3.02 -8.99
C VAL A 389 30.90 2.38 -9.25
N SER A 390 31.55 1.84 -8.21
CA SER A 390 32.84 1.14 -8.35
C SER A 390 32.72 -0.10 -9.23
N LEU A 391 31.68 -0.90 -9.03
CA LEU A 391 31.41 -2.09 -9.85
C LEU A 391 31.09 -1.74 -11.30
N ALA A 392 30.45 -0.60 -11.55
CA ALA A 392 30.13 -0.16 -12.91
C ALA A 392 31.36 0.10 -13.79
N ALA A 393 32.53 0.30 -13.17
CA ALA A 393 33.82 0.46 -13.84
C ALA A 393 34.53 -0.88 -14.20
N GLU A 394 33.99 -2.01 -13.72
CA GLU A 394 34.50 -3.33 -14.09
C GLU A 394 34.10 -3.65 -15.52
N ASP A 395 35.08 -4.06 -16.33
CA ASP A 395 34.84 -4.56 -17.66
C ASP A 395 33.98 -5.84 -17.60
N ASP A 396 33.06 -6.00 -18.54
CA ASP A 396 32.13 -7.14 -18.64
C ASP A 396 31.20 -7.36 -17.40
N LEU A 397 30.93 -6.31 -16.61
CA LEU A 397 29.94 -6.38 -15.56
C LEU A 397 28.54 -6.60 -16.14
N ILE A 398 27.89 -7.70 -15.75
CA ILE A 398 26.60 -8.15 -16.27
C ILE A 398 25.46 -7.82 -15.31
N ALA A 399 25.64 -8.09 -14.02
CA ALA A 399 24.63 -7.86 -12.99
C ALA A 399 25.26 -7.63 -11.62
N ILE A 400 24.49 -7.09 -10.69
CA ILE A 400 24.87 -6.92 -9.28
C ILE A 400 23.90 -7.69 -8.39
N ILE A 401 24.43 -8.49 -7.44
CA ILE A 401 23.64 -9.17 -6.40
C ILE A 401 23.79 -8.43 -5.09
N GLY A 402 22.66 -8.18 -4.43
CA GLY A 402 22.58 -7.33 -3.25
C GLY A 402 21.99 -5.95 -3.60
N PRO A 403 21.93 -5.00 -2.65
CA PRO A 403 22.24 -5.15 -1.23
C PRO A 403 21.22 -5.98 -0.43
N LEU A 404 21.58 -6.29 0.83
CA LEU A 404 20.75 -7.10 1.73
C LEU A 404 19.80 -6.26 2.58
N LEU A 405 20.23 -5.09 3.05
CA LEU A 405 19.47 -4.23 3.95
C LEU A 405 18.60 -3.23 3.17
N GLY A 406 17.45 -2.84 3.75
CA GLY A 406 16.52 -1.93 3.10
C GLY A 406 17.11 -0.57 2.75
N ASP A 407 17.78 0.06 3.70
CA ASP A 407 18.36 1.41 3.51
C ASP A 407 19.50 1.40 2.48
N THR A 408 20.34 0.36 2.49
CA THR A 408 21.40 0.19 1.49
C THR A 408 20.85 -0.10 0.10
N ALA A 409 19.76 -0.87 0.02
CA ALA A 409 19.11 -1.18 -1.24
C ALA A 409 18.42 0.05 -1.85
N GLU A 410 17.76 0.88 -1.03
CA GLU A 410 17.17 2.14 -1.49
C GLU A 410 18.21 3.13 -2.03
N ALA A 411 19.41 3.15 -1.46
CA ALA A 411 20.49 4.01 -1.94
C ALA A 411 21.16 3.47 -3.21
N ALA A 412 21.37 2.15 -3.32
CA ALA A 412 22.03 1.50 -4.44
C ALA A 412 21.14 1.37 -5.69
N ALA A 413 19.84 1.10 -5.50
CA ALA A 413 18.90 0.83 -6.57
C ALA A 413 18.78 1.93 -7.63
N PRO A 414 18.59 3.24 -7.30
CA PRO A 414 18.53 4.29 -8.31
C PRO A 414 19.85 4.45 -9.08
N VAL A 415 20.98 4.16 -8.47
CA VAL A 415 22.29 4.23 -9.14
C VAL A 415 22.43 3.11 -10.17
N ALA A 416 22.07 1.88 -9.81
CA ALA A 416 22.10 0.74 -10.72
C ALA A 416 21.11 0.94 -11.89
N ASP A 417 19.89 1.39 -11.61
CA ASP A 417 18.88 1.66 -12.62
C ASP A 417 19.33 2.72 -13.62
N GLN A 418 19.89 3.82 -13.12
CA GLN A 418 20.41 4.92 -13.96
C GLN A 418 21.58 4.48 -14.84
N LEU A 419 22.41 3.54 -14.37
CA LEU A 419 23.55 2.98 -15.11
C LEU A 419 23.15 1.80 -16.01
N GLY A 420 21.88 1.38 -16.02
CA GLY A 420 21.39 0.24 -16.79
C GLY A 420 22.01 -1.09 -16.35
N ILE A 421 22.24 -1.27 -15.05
CA ILE A 421 22.84 -2.48 -14.49
C ILE A 421 21.77 -3.28 -13.75
N PRO A 422 21.47 -4.53 -14.16
CA PRO A 422 20.57 -5.40 -13.42
C PRO A 422 21.02 -5.59 -11.98
N LEU A 423 20.22 -5.14 -11.01
CA LEU A 423 20.48 -5.25 -9.58
C LEU A 423 19.45 -6.19 -8.94
N ILE A 424 19.92 -7.31 -8.39
CA ILE A 424 19.09 -8.31 -7.70
C ILE A 424 19.22 -8.09 -6.20
N SER A 425 18.32 -7.29 -5.65
CA SER A 425 18.31 -6.97 -4.22
C SER A 425 17.79 -8.15 -3.37
N LEU A 426 18.42 -8.39 -2.24
CA LEU A 426 18.07 -9.41 -1.24
C LEU A 426 17.28 -8.79 -0.05
N THR A 427 16.84 -7.55 -0.18
CA THR A 427 16.09 -6.82 0.86
C THR A 427 14.66 -7.35 1.05
N SER A 428 14.11 -7.11 2.22
CA SER A 428 12.68 -7.33 2.50
C SER A 428 11.76 -6.18 2.03
N ARG A 429 12.31 -5.01 1.65
CA ARG A 429 11.51 -3.85 1.20
C ARG A 429 10.99 -4.08 -0.22
N GLU A 430 9.67 -4.17 -0.34
CA GLU A 430 8.98 -4.43 -1.62
C GLU A 430 9.02 -3.23 -2.57
N GLU A 431 9.22 -2.03 -2.05
CA GLU A 431 9.24 -0.78 -2.81
C GLU A 431 10.53 -0.55 -3.60
N VAL A 432 11.62 -1.28 -3.29
CA VAL A 432 12.94 -1.06 -3.90
C VAL A 432 12.93 -1.18 -5.44
N PRO A 433 12.24 -2.12 -6.08
CA PRO A 433 12.14 -2.15 -7.54
C PRO A 433 11.18 -1.12 -8.13
N GLN A 434 10.34 -0.49 -7.33
CA GLN A 434 9.25 0.37 -7.81
C GLN A 434 9.78 1.51 -8.69
N ASN A 435 9.19 1.66 -9.90
CA ASN A 435 9.57 2.64 -10.92
C ASN A 435 11.02 2.51 -11.42
N ARG A 436 11.62 1.30 -11.36
CA ARG A 436 12.97 1.01 -11.80
C ARG A 436 12.98 -0.19 -12.73
N SER A 437 13.57 -0.04 -13.91
CA SER A 437 13.56 -1.06 -14.95
C SER A 437 14.65 -2.13 -14.79
N TYR A 438 15.73 -1.80 -14.09
CA TYR A 438 16.89 -2.67 -13.90
C TYR A 438 17.02 -3.20 -12.47
N VAL A 439 16.02 -2.96 -11.61
CA VAL A 439 16.08 -3.37 -10.20
C VAL A 439 15.08 -4.47 -9.92
N PHE A 440 15.56 -5.54 -9.32
CA PHE A 440 14.79 -6.73 -8.96
C PHE A 440 14.92 -7.03 -7.47
N ARG A 441 13.90 -7.64 -6.89
CA ARG A 441 13.95 -8.11 -5.51
C ARG A 441 13.55 -9.57 -5.43
N LEU A 442 14.42 -10.37 -4.82
CA LEU A 442 14.27 -11.83 -4.82
C LEU A 442 13.68 -12.41 -3.53
N ARG A 443 13.60 -11.64 -2.46
CA ARG A 443 13.13 -12.15 -1.17
C ARG A 443 11.62 -12.36 -1.17
N THR A 444 11.15 -13.48 -0.59
CA THR A 444 9.72 -13.75 -0.36
C THR A 444 9.07 -12.63 0.43
N SER A 445 7.89 -12.21 0.03
CA SER A 445 7.16 -11.14 0.71
C SER A 445 6.28 -11.66 1.83
N PRO A 446 5.95 -10.84 2.84
CA PRO A 446 4.95 -11.18 3.85
C PRO A 446 3.60 -11.57 3.25
N ARG A 447 3.23 -10.97 2.12
CA ARG A 447 1.99 -11.31 1.38
C ARG A 447 2.03 -12.72 0.82
N ASP A 448 3.17 -13.14 0.26
CA ASP A 448 3.32 -14.50 -0.28
C ASP A 448 3.28 -15.55 0.84
N GLU A 449 3.89 -15.27 2.00
CA GLU A 449 3.80 -16.14 3.18
C GLU A 449 2.34 -16.30 3.64
N ILE A 450 1.63 -15.20 3.78
CA ILE A 450 0.24 -15.16 4.22
C ILE A 450 -0.67 -15.87 3.21
N ARG A 451 -0.50 -15.60 1.92
CA ARG A 451 -1.29 -16.24 0.87
C ARG A 451 -1.15 -17.76 0.96
N ALA A 452 0.08 -18.27 1.02
CA ALA A 452 0.30 -19.72 1.12
C ALA A 452 -0.37 -20.35 2.36
N LEU A 453 -0.34 -19.64 3.50
CA LEU A 453 -1.02 -20.10 4.73
C LEU A 453 -2.54 -20.11 4.58
N VAL A 454 -3.12 -19.06 3.98
CA VAL A 454 -4.57 -18.94 3.79
C VAL A 454 -5.06 -19.93 2.75
N ASP A 455 -4.34 -20.09 1.63
CA ASP A 455 -4.63 -21.10 0.60
C ASP A 455 -4.68 -22.50 1.21
N TYR A 456 -3.68 -22.85 2.02
CA TYR A 456 -3.65 -24.13 2.73
C TYR A 456 -4.82 -24.27 3.73
N ALA A 457 -5.12 -23.22 4.48
CA ALA A 457 -6.22 -23.24 5.43
C ALA A 457 -7.57 -23.44 4.74
N SER A 458 -7.79 -22.77 3.62
CA SER A 458 -9.03 -22.84 2.83
C SER A 458 -9.16 -24.20 2.13
N SER A 459 -8.10 -24.64 1.41
CA SER A 459 -8.16 -25.85 0.57
C SER A 459 -8.05 -27.14 1.38
N GLU A 460 -7.09 -27.23 2.30
CA GLU A 460 -6.75 -28.48 3.00
C GLU A 460 -7.47 -28.64 4.35
N LEU A 461 -7.71 -27.51 5.06
CA LEU A 461 -8.43 -27.55 6.34
C LEU A 461 -9.92 -27.23 6.19
N GLY A 462 -10.36 -26.72 5.02
CA GLY A 462 -11.72 -26.26 4.79
C GLY A 462 -12.13 -25.07 5.67
N ALA A 463 -11.16 -24.29 6.15
CA ALA A 463 -11.39 -23.17 7.05
C ALA A 463 -12.17 -22.06 6.35
N LYS A 464 -13.14 -21.48 7.06
CA LYS A 464 -13.94 -20.34 6.59
C LYS A 464 -13.95 -19.18 7.56
N ARG A 465 -13.65 -19.43 8.81
CA ARG A 465 -13.69 -18.44 9.89
C ARG A 465 -12.32 -18.33 10.54
N TYR A 466 -11.81 -17.12 10.59
CA TYR A 466 -10.43 -16.84 10.97
C TYR A 466 -10.40 -15.84 12.11
N ALA A 467 -9.38 -15.96 12.96
CA ALA A 467 -9.07 -14.98 14.00
C ALA A 467 -7.61 -14.52 13.91
N ILE A 468 -7.32 -13.31 14.37
CA ILE A 468 -5.99 -12.72 14.36
C ILE A 468 -5.64 -12.19 15.75
N LEU A 469 -4.49 -12.61 16.27
CA LEU A 469 -3.91 -12.11 17.52
C LEU A 469 -2.53 -11.52 17.22
N TYR A 470 -2.39 -10.17 17.19
CA TYR A 470 -1.23 -9.50 16.60
C TYR A 470 -0.57 -8.47 17.52
N PRO A 471 0.77 -8.26 17.44
CA PRO A 471 1.45 -7.17 18.14
C PRO A 471 1.05 -5.81 17.54
N LYS A 472 0.91 -4.78 18.40
CA LYS A 472 0.44 -3.44 17.99
C LYS A 472 1.57 -2.55 17.45
N ASP A 473 2.55 -3.11 16.80
CA ASP A 473 3.56 -2.39 16.01
C ASP A 473 3.19 -2.29 14.53
N ASN A 474 4.07 -1.71 13.73
CA ASN A 474 3.85 -1.58 12.29
C ASN A 474 3.86 -2.94 11.58
N TYR A 475 4.74 -3.87 12.04
CA TYR A 475 4.82 -5.21 11.48
C TYR A 475 3.52 -5.99 11.73
N GLY A 476 3.07 -6.08 12.98
CA GLY A 476 1.87 -6.82 13.32
C GLY A 476 0.60 -6.26 12.66
N ARG A 477 0.50 -4.93 12.54
CA ARG A 477 -0.60 -4.30 11.82
C ARG A 477 -0.57 -4.62 10.32
N GLY A 478 0.60 -4.52 9.68
CA GLY A 478 0.76 -4.87 8.27
C GLY A 478 0.42 -6.32 7.99
N MET A 479 0.93 -7.26 8.81
CA MET A 479 0.61 -8.68 8.70
C MET A 479 -0.88 -8.98 8.91
N ARG A 480 -1.53 -8.32 9.88
CA ARG A 480 -2.99 -8.41 10.09
C ARG A 480 -3.75 -7.99 8.83
N ASP A 481 -3.38 -6.88 8.24
CA ASP A 481 -4.08 -6.31 7.10
C ASP A 481 -3.92 -7.22 5.86
N HIS A 482 -2.71 -7.71 5.60
CA HIS A 482 -2.46 -8.69 4.54
C HIS A 482 -3.21 -10.01 4.75
N PHE A 483 -3.29 -10.48 6.02
CA PHE A 483 -4.05 -11.70 6.33
C PHE A 483 -5.55 -11.51 6.12
N TRP A 484 -6.06 -10.34 6.50
CA TRP A 484 -7.47 -9.99 6.27
C TRP A 484 -7.81 -9.93 4.79
N GLU A 485 -6.94 -9.30 3.99
CA GLU A 485 -7.08 -9.25 2.52
C GLU A 485 -7.09 -10.66 1.91
N ALA A 486 -6.12 -11.51 2.27
CA ALA A 486 -6.01 -12.87 1.75
C ALA A 486 -7.22 -13.74 2.12
N VAL A 487 -7.66 -13.70 3.38
CA VAL A 487 -8.87 -14.42 3.83
C VAL A 487 -10.10 -13.96 3.07
N SER A 488 -10.25 -12.66 2.83
CA SER A 488 -11.40 -12.11 2.09
C SER A 488 -11.38 -12.50 0.61
N ALA A 489 -10.19 -12.56 0.00
CA ALA A 489 -10.00 -13.01 -1.38
C ALA A 489 -10.42 -14.48 -1.57
N GLU A 490 -10.14 -15.36 -0.59
CA GLU A 490 -10.54 -16.77 -0.58
C GLU A 490 -12.00 -16.99 -0.12
N GLY A 491 -12.77 -15.93 0.04
CA GLY A 491 -14.18 -16.03 0.47
C GLY A 491 -14.37 -16.43 1.93
N GLY A 492 -13.31 -16.37 2.74
CA GLY A 492 -13.35 -16.57 4.19
C GLY A 492 -13.76 -15.29 4.95
N MET A 493 -13.90 -15.41 6.26
CA MET A 493 -14.29 -14.31 7.13
C MET A 493 -13.37 -14.20 8.35
N VAL A 494 -12.80 -13.04 8.60
CA VAL A 494 -12.13 -12.73 9.87
C VAL A 494 -13.19 -12.33 10.90
N VAL A 495 -13.46 -13.21 11.84
CA VAL A 495 -14.52 -13.05 12.86
C VAL A 495 -14.02 -12.40 14.14
N ALA A 496 -12.71 -12.47 14.42
CA ALA A 496 -12.11 -11.86 15.58
C ALA A 496 -10.72 -11.31 15.28
N SER A 497 -10.41 -10.12 15.83
CA SER A 497 -9.08 -9.53 15.73
C SER A 497 -8.75 -8.78 17.00
N SER A 498 -7.60 -9.08 17.62
CA SER A 498 -7.19 -8.48 18.88
C SER A 498 -5.68 -8.20 18.90
N GLY A 499 -5.32 -6.98 19.29
CA GLY A 499 -3.91 -6.57 19.38
C GLY A 499 -3.41 -6.55 20.83
N TYR A 500 -2.11 -6.85 21.00
CA TYR A 500 -1.38 -6.76 22.26
C TYR A 500 -0.15 -5.86 22.15
N GLU A 501 0.35 -5.37 23.28
CA GLU A 501 1.58 -4.55 23.31
C GLU A 501 2.81 -5.44 23.07
N THR A 502 3.80 -4.94 22.36
CA THR A 502 4.99 -5.72 21.93
C THR A 502 5.83 -6.26 23.09
N ASP A 503 5.82 -5.58 24.23
CA ASP A 503 6.48 -6.01 25.47
C ASP A 503 5.62 -6.91 26.38
N ALA A 504 4.37 -7.18 25.97
CA ALA A 504 3.46 -7.99 26.77
C ALA A 504 3.99 -9.41 27.01
N THR A 505 3.76 -9.91 28.21
CA THR A 505 3.97 -11.31 28.63
C THR A 505 2.67 -11.97 29.12
N ASP A 506 1.65 -11.16 29.42
CA ASP A 506 0.29 -11.57 29.73
C ASP A 506 -0.66 -11.21 28.58
N PHE A 507 -1.28 -12.22 27.99
CA PHE A 507 -2.17 -12.11 26.84
C PHE A 507 -3.64 -12.39 27.19
N ALA A 508 -3.96 -12.52 28.48
CA ALA A 508 -5.32 -12.83 28.94
C ALA A 508 -6.36 -11.86 28.39
N ARG A 509 -6.08 -10.55 28.42
CA ARG A 509 -7.02 -9.52 27.95
C ARG A 509 -7.26 -9.59 26.44
N PRO A 510 -6.23 -9.59 25.55
CA PRO A 510 -6.44 -9.73 24.12
C PRO A 510 -7.10 -11.06 23.75
N ILE A 511 -6.74 -12.17 24.37
CA ILE A 511 -7.36 -13.49 24.17
C ILE A 511 -8.86 -13.45 24.52
N ARG A 512 -9.21 -12.96 25.70
CA ARG A 512 -10.61 -12.82 26.13
C ARG A 512 -11.44 -11.93 25.21
N ASN A 513 -10.83 -10.88 24.65
CA ASN A 513 -11.52 -10.01 23.69
C ASN A 513 -11.95 -10.74 22.40
N MET A 514 -11.16 -11.73 21.95
CA MET A 514 -11.48 -12.50 20.73
C MET A 514 -12.66 -13.45 20.92
N VAL A 515 -12.91 -13.93 22.11
CA VAL A 515 -13.91 -14.95 22.39
C VAL A 515 -15.16 -14.42 23.14
N GLY A 516 -15.49 -13.15 22.92
CA GLY A 516 -16.76 -12.57 23.33
C GLY A 516 -16.82 -11.89 24.70
N TYR A 517 -15.78 -11.95 25.53
CA TYR A 517 -15.78 -11.33 26.88
C TYR A 517 -16.01 -9.81 26.85
N LYS A 518 -15.65 -9.15 25.77
CA LYS A 518 -15.78 -7.69 25.61
C LYS A 518 -17.24 -7.26 25.47
N LEU A 519 -18.09 -8.13 24.97
CA LEU A 519 -19.49 -7.87 24.65
C LEU A 519 -20.45 -8.13 25.84
N LEU A 520 -19.94 -8.68 26.94
CA LEU A 520 -20.74 -9.09 28.08
C LEU A 520 -21.40 -7.93 28.82
N THR A 521 -22.68 -8.06 29.08
CA THR A 521 -23.43 -7.25 30.06
C THR A 521 -22.96 -7.51 31.46
N GLN A 522 -23.36 -6.66 32.42
CA GLN A 522 -23.04 -6.86 33.85
C GLN A 522 -23.64 -8.15 34.41
N LYS A 523 -24.84 -8.57 33.95
CA LYS A 523 -25.49 -9.82 34.36
C LYS A 523 -24.73 -11.05 33.89
N GLU A 524 -24.26 -11.00 32.62
CA GLU A 524 -23.47 -12.06 32.00
C GLU A 524 -22.09 -12.17 32.65
N LYS A 525 -21.44 -11.04 32.98
CA LYS A 525 -20.17 -11.04 33.74
C LYS A 525 -20.32 -11.78 35.10
N ALA A 526 -21.40 -11.50 35.82
CA ALA A 526 -21.67 -12.18 37.10
C ALA A 526 -22.00 -13.68 36.93
N ALA A 527 -22.62 -14.07 35.80
CA ALA A 527 -22.87 -15.48 35.48
C ALA A 527 -21.54 -16.20 35.13
N LEU A 528 -20.68 -15.53 34.34
CA LEU A 528 -19.37 -16.04 33.98
C LEU A 528 -18.46 -16.22 35.20
N GLU A 529 -18.40 -15.26 36.13
CA GLU A 529 -17.61 -15.39 37.36
C GLU A 529 -18.07 -16.59 38.21
N ARG A 530 -19.38 -16.86 38.23
CA ARG A 530 -19.93 -18.05 38.90
C ARG A 530 -19.45 -19.32 38.19
N ARG A 531 -19.53 -19.37 36.84
CA ARG A 531 -19.03 -20.51 36.05
C ARG A 531 -17.53 -20.72 36.26
N GLU A 532 -16.71 -19.70 36.18
CA GLU A 532 -15.27 -19.77 36.42
C GLU A 532 -14.94 -20.27 37.83
N THR A 533 -15.74 -19.86 38.82
CA THR A 533 -15.56 -20.32 40.19
C THR A 533 -15.86 -21.83 40.34
N VAL A 534 -16.88 -22.33 39.65
CA VAL A 534 -17.22 -23.76 39.61
C VAL A 534 -16.09 -24.54 38.92
N LEU A 535 -15.63 -24.09 37.76
CA LEU A 535 -14.54 -24.72 37.01
C LEU A 535 -13.21 -24.71 37.80
N ARG A 536 -12.93 -23.63 38.53
CA ARG A 536 -11.73 -23.55 39.39
C ARG A 536 -11.75 -24.54 40.54
N ARG A 537 -12.92 -24.76 41.14
CA ARG A 537 -13.11 -25.75 42.19
C ARG A 537 -13.01 -27.17 41.65
N SER A 538 -13.46 -27.43 40.44
CA SER A 538 -13.39 -28.76 39.80
C SER A 538 -11.97 -29.24 39.52
N ARG A 539 -10.97 -28.34 39.42
CA ARG A 539 -9.56 -28.72 39.23
C ARG A 539 -8.96 -29.70 40.25
N ARG A 540 -9.64 -29.91 41.36
CA ARG A 540 -9.25 -30.87 42.40
C ARG A 540 -9.90 -32.24 42.22
N LEU A 541 -10.79 -32.37 41.26
CA LEU A 541 -11.50 -33.60 40.93
C LEU A 541 -10.67 -34.45 39.96
N ASP A 542 -11.04 -35.72 39.80
CA ASP A 542 -10.42 -36.55 38.78
C ASP A 542 -10.77 -36.09 37.31
N PRO A 543 -10.05 -36.57 36.30
CA PRO A 543 -10.26 -36.09 34.90
C PRO A 543 -11.67 -36.35 34.35
N GLU A 544 -12.36 -37.41 34.78
CA GLU A 544 -13.73 -37.70 34.29
C GLU A 544 -14.74 -36.76 34.96
N GLU A 545 -14.59 -36.56 36.29
CA GLU A 545 -15.41 -35.60 37.04
C GLU A 545 -15.19 -34.15 36.53
N GLN A 546 -13.94 -33.80 36.20
CA GLN A 546 -13.65 -32.49 35.59
C GLN A 546 -14.37 -32.28 34.28
N ARG A 547 -14.43 -33.33 33.42
CA ARG A 547 -15.19 -33.27 32.14
C ARG A 547 -16.67 -33.05 32.40
N LEU A 548 -17.27 -33.83 33.30
CA LEU A 548 -18.69 -33.70 33.63
C LEU A 548 -19.03 -32.29 34.16
N VAL A 549 -18.21 -31.76 35.06
CA VAL A 549 -18.39 -30.41 35.60
C VAL A 549 -18.21 -29.34 34.51
N ARG A 550 -17.28 -29.54 33.56
CA ARG A 550 -17.09 -28.66 32.42
C ARG A 550 -18.30 -28.67 31.48
N ASP A 551 -18.82 -29.85 31.17
CA ASP A 551 -20.01 -30.02 30.30
C ASP A 551 -21.24 -29.34 30.92
N VAL A 552 -21.45 -29.52 32.22
CA VAL A 552 -22.53 -28.84 32.97
C VAL A 552 -22.31 -27.32 33.04
N ALA A 553 -21.06 -26.87 33.24
CA ALA A 553 -20.76 -25.46 33.30
C ALA A 553 -20.90 -24.78 31.93
N ASN A 554 -20.62 -25.49 30.86
CA ASN A 554 -20.80 -25.01 29.45
C ASN A 554 -22.27 -25.02 29.03
N ALA A 555 -23.11 -25.94 29.58
CA ALA A 555 -24.54 -25.95 29.37
C ALA A 555 -25.28 -24.84 30.13
N LEU A 556 -24.64 -24.15 31.06
CA LEU A 556 -25.21 -22.99 31.77
C LEU A 556 -25.21 -21.80 30.79
N ALA A 557 -26.36 -21.55 30.18
CA ALA A 557 -26.60 -20.36 29.38
C ALA A 557 -26.52 -19.07 30.23
N GLY A 558 -26.22 -17.96 29.56
CA GLY A 558 -26.35 -16.63 30.16
C GLY A 558 -27.78 -16.31 30.60
N PRO A 559 -28.03 -15.17 31.27
CA PRO A 559 -29.33 -14.84 31.85
C PRO A 559 -30.50 -14.82 30.84
N GLU A 560 -30.22 -14.67 29.57
CA GLU A 560 -31.21 -14.62 28.48
C GLU A 560 -31.16 -15.85 27.57
N GLY A 561 -30.44 -16.91 27.96
CA GLY A 561 -30.30 -18.13 27.18
C GLY A 561 -29.12 -18.14 26.19
N ASP A 562 -28.39 -17.01 26.08
CA ASP A 562 -27.23 -16.92 25.20
C ASP A 562 -26.00 -17.66 25.79
N PRO A 563 -25.16 -18.29 24.93
CA PRO A 563 -23.98 -18.97 25.39
C PRO A 563 -22.97 -17.99 26.01
N LEU A 564 -22.43 -18.38 27.19
CA LEU A 564 -21.36 -17.61 27.85
C LEU A 564 -20.01 -17.84 27.16
N PRO A 565 -19.09 -16.84 27.14
CA PRO A 565 -17.72 -17.06 26.71
C PRO A 565 -16.97 -18.15 27.47
N PRO A 566 -15.94 -18.78 26.84
CA PRO A 566 -15.43 -18.43 25.53
C PRO A 566 -16.34 -18.93 24.39
N GLN A 567 -16.57 -18.07 23.41
CA GLN A 567 -17.21 -18.45 22.14
C GLN A 567 -16.12 -18.52 21.08
N VAL A 568 -15.60 -19.72 20.87
CA VAL A 568 -14.58 -20.00 19.85
C VAL A 568 -15.32 -20.34 18.56
N ASP A 569 -15.49 -19.36 17.68
CA ASP A 569 -16.24 -19.50 16.43
C ASP A 569 -15.34 -19.32 15.18
N PHE A 570 -14.05 -19.66 15.31
CA PHE A 570 -13.05 -19.61 14.25
C PHE A 570 -12.28 -20.92 14.14
N ASP A 571 -11.96 -21.28 12.90
CA ASP A 571 -11.26 -22.52 12.54
C ASP A 571 -9.74 -22.37 12.67
N VAL A 572 -9.25 -21.14 12.45
CA VAL A 572 -7.84 -20.77 12.39
C VAL A 572 -7.58 -19.54 13.25
N LEU A 573 -6.48 -19.57 14.00
CA LEU A 573 -5.92 -18.42 14.69
C LEU A 573 -4.53 -18.09 14.11
N PHE A 574 -4.42 -16.95 13.43
CA PHE A 574 -3.16 -16.42 12.93
C PHE A 574 -2.48 -15.51 13.95
N ILE A 575 -1.20 -15.77 14.24
CA ILE A 575 -0.41 -14.98 15.17
C ILE A 575 0.88 -14.51 14.48
N PRO A 576 0.90 -13.29 13.93
CA PRO A 576 2.06 -12.71 13.25
C PRO A 576 3.11 -12.19 14.24
N ASP A 577 3.83 -13.07 14.88
CA ASP A 577 4.92 -12.73 15.80
C ASP A 577 6.04 -13.78 15.69
N SER A 578 7.10 -13.63 16.44
CA SER A 578 8.22 -14.56 16.54
C SER A 578 7.91 -15.76 17.46
N HIS A 579 8.70 -16.82 17.33
CA HIS A 579 8.52 -18.06 18.09
C HIS A 579 8.53 -17.85 19.61
N ASP A 580 9.35 -16.95 20.14
CA ASP A 580 9.44 -16.64 21.57
C ASP A 580 8.13 -16.08 22.13
N LYS A 581 7.44 -15.21 21.41
CA LYS A 581 6.11 -14.71 21.81
C LYS A 581 5.05 -15.81 21.74
N VAL A 582 5.09 -16.62 20.68
CA VAL A 582 4.12 -17.72 20.52
C VAL A 582 4.26 -18.78 21.61
N ILE A 583 5.47 -19.06 22.08
CA ILE A 583 5.73 -19.92 23.24
C ILE A 583 5.03 -19.39 24.50
N LEU A 584 4.94 -18.08 24.69
CA LEU A 584 4.22 -17.45 25.79
C LEU A 584 2.70 -17.41 25.57
N ILE A 585 2.25 -17.22 24.35
CA ILE A 585 0.83 -17.10 23.99
C ILE A 585 0.13 -18.46 24.03
N SER A 586 0.72 -19.49 23.42
CA SER A 586 0.04 -20.77 23.18
C SER A 586 -0.44 -21.49 24.46
N PRO A 587 0.27 -21.49 25.60
CA PRO A 587 -0.28 -22.04 26.85
C PRO A 587 -1.45 -21.22 27.42
N GLN A 588 -1.46 -19.90 27.18
CA GLN A 588 -2.53 -19.02 27.63
C GLN A 588 -3.82 -19.21 26.82
N LEU A 589 -3.71 -19.57 25.51
CA LEU A 589 -4.88 -19.97 24.71
C LEU A 589 -5.58 -21.16 25.35
N THR A 590 -4.85 -22.23 25.64
CA THR A 590 -5.38 -23.42 26.34
C THR A 590 -5.94 -23.05 27.73
N PHE A 591 -5.27 -22.14 28.46
CA PHE A 591 -5.77 -21.69 29.76
C PHE A 591 -7.13 -20.99 29.68
N HIS A 592 -7.37 -20.27 28.57
CA HIS A 592 -8.63 -19.59 28.27
C HIS A 592 -9.62 -20.44 27.46
N GLU A 593 -9.44 -21.75 27.44
CA GLU A 593 -10.34 -22.71 26.81
C GLU A 593 -10.47 -22.52 25.31
N ILE A 594 -9.40 -22.00 24.64
CA ILE A 594 -9.30 -21.98 23.20
C ILE A 594 -8.51 -23.21 22.78
N ASP A 595 -9.24 -24.31 22.61
CA ASP A 595 -8.73 -25.60 22.16
C ASP A 595 -9.31 -25.92 20.77
N ASP A 596 -8.73 -26.88 20.08
CA ASP A 596 -9.17 -27.38 18.77
C ASP A 596 -9.17 -26.33 17.62
N VAL A 597 -8.32 -25.30 17.75
CA VAL A 597 -8.10 -24.26 16.73
C VAL A 597 -6.76 -24.51 16.02
N ASN A 598 -6.74 -24.39 14.69
CA ASN A 598 -5.50 -24.48 13.95
C ASN A 598 -4.68 -23.20 14.14
N LEU A 599 -3.53 -23.31 14.80
CA LEU A 599 -2.61 -22.19 14.94
C LEU A 599 -1.81 -22.01 13.65
N MET A 600 -1.68 -20.78 13.20
CA MET A 600 -0.88 -20.44 12.03
C MET A 600 0.01 -19.22 12.29
N GLY A 601 1.21 -19.24 11.70
CA GLY A 601 2.14 -18.14 11.83
C GLY A 601 3.13 -18.03 10.67
N PRO A 602 3.77 -16.84 10.54
CA PRO A 602 4.78 -16.59 9.51
C PRO A 602 6.10 -17.31 9.82
N SER A 603 7.07 -17.14 8.93
CA SER A 603 8.41 -17.75 9.02
C SER A 603 9.17 -17.43 10.30
N GLY A 604 8.81 -16.39 11.03
CA GLY A 604 9.33 -16.11 12.38
C GLY A 604 9.07 -17.21 13.43
N TRP A 605 8.16 -18.13 13.12
CA TRP A 605 7.93 -19.32 13.98
C TRP A 605 8.86 -20.49 13.68
N ASN A 606 9.59 -20.45 12.55
CA ASN A 606 10.50 -21.53 12.16
C ASN A 606 11.78 -21.54 13.00
N HIS A 607 11.64 -21.95 14.24
CA HIS A 607 12.74 -22.06 15.20
C HIS A 607 12.58 -23.31 16.07
N PRO A 608 13.65 -24.07 16.36
CA PRO A 608 13.56 -25.30 17.15
C PRO A 608 12.95 -25.12 18.54
N GLU A 609 13.11 -23.96 19.14
CA GLU A 609 12.53 -23.65 20.45
C GLU A 609 11.00 -23.62 20.44
N LEU A 610 10.36 -23.24 19.33
CA LEU A 610 8.91 -23.32 19.24
C LEU A 610 8.41 -24.73 19.58
N VAL A 611 9.06 -25.73 19.02
CA VAL A 611 8.67 -27.14 19.19
C VAL A 611 9.12 -27.68 20.53
N SER A 612 10.38 -27.42 20.94
CA SER A 612 10.97 -27.98 22.15
C SER A 612 10.34 -27.42 23.44
N ILE A 613 9.95 -26.13 23.45
CA ILE A 613 9.34 -25.43 24.59
C ILE A 613 7.81 -25.41 24.47
N GLY A 614 7.26 -25.08 23.30
CA GLY A 614 5.81 -25.00 23.08
C GLY A 614 5.08 -26.34 23.19
N ARG A 615 5.77 -27.45 22.83
CA ARG A 615 5.32 -28.84 23.01
C ARG A 615 3.87 -29.08 22.54
N LYS A 616 2.99 -29.51 23.45
CA LYS A 616 1.59 -29.84 23.14
C LYS A 616 0.75 -28.63 22.72
N HIS A 617 1.14 -27.41 23.14
CA HIS A 617 0.38 -26.18 22.87
C HIS A 617 0.54 -25.66 21.45
N VAL A 618 1.58 -26.10 20.73
CA VAL A 618 1.81 -25.76 19.30
C VAL A 618 1.65 -26.97 18.38
N ARG A 619 1.16 -28.09 18.92
CA ARG A 619 0.96 -29.31 18.13
C ARG A 619 -0.07 -29.07 17.03
N GLY A 620 0.26 -29.42 15.79
CA GLY A 620 -0.60 -29.21 14.63
C GLY A 620 -0.50 -27.81 14.04
N ALA A 621 0.25 -26.89 14.66
CA ALA A 621 0.46 -25.56 14.11
C ALA A 621 1.09 -25.63 12.71
N VAL A 622 0.65 -24.75 11.82
CA VAL A 622 1.16 -24.62 10.44
C VAL A 622 1.89 -23.30 10.30
N ILE A 623 3.08 -23.35 9.75
CA ILE A 623 3.93 -22.17 9.56
C ILE A 623 4.40 -22.07 8.11
N SER A 624 4.62 -20.85 7.64
CA SER A 624 5.43 -20.64 6.44
C SER A 624 6.92 -20.73 6.80
N ALA A 625 7.73 -21.16 5.85
CA ALA A 625 9.18 -21.17 5.98
C ALA A 625 9.81 -20.67 4.67
N LEU A 626 10.74 -19.72 4.79
CA LEU A 626 11.43 -19.14 3.64
C LEU A 626 12.55 -20.04 3.11
N PHE A 627 12.95 -21.02 3.91
CA PHE A 627 13.90 -22.06 3.59
C PHE A 627 13.64 -23.27 4.50
N HIS A 628 13.86 -24.47 3.97
CA HIS A 628 13.69 -25.72 4.73
C HIS A 628 14.81 -26.70 4.36
N GLU A 629 15.80 -26.85 5.24
CA GLU A 629 16.99 -27.66 5.01
C GLU A 629 16.70 -29.16 4.82
N GLU A 630 15.67 -29.67 5.49
CA GLU A 630 15.19 -31.06 5.38
C GLU A 630 14.17 -31.26 4.24
N SER A 631 14.14 -30.34 3.26
CA SER A 631 13.22 -30.43 2.12
C SER A 631 13.54 -31.69 1.28
N ARG A 632 12.47 -32.35 0.81
CA ARG A 632 12.56 -33.54 -0.08
C ARG A 632 12.91 -33.20 -1.53
N PHE A 633 12.89 -31.91 -1.89
CA PHE A 633 13.18 -31.48 -3.25
C PHE A 633 14.68 -31.59 -3.54
N GLU A 634 15.03 -32.29 -4.62
CA GLU A 634 16.42 -32.61 -4.97
C GLU A 634 17.29 -31.35 -5.10
N PHE A 635 16.75 -30.28 -5.71
CA PHE A 635 17.49 -29.04 -5.87
C PHE A 635 17.78 -28.32 -4.52
N VAL A 636 16.95 -28.50 -3.49
CA VAL A 636 17.20 -27.98 -2.14
C VAL A 636 18.23 -28.87 -1.43
N SER A 637 18.06 -30.18 -1.47
CA SER A 637 18.99 -31.12 -0.83
C SER A 637 20.38 -31.07 -1.45
N ASP A 638 20.50 -30.87 -2.77
CA ASP A 638 21.76 -30.65 -3.45
C ASP A 638 22.44 -29.36 -2.98
N PHE A 639 21.69 -28.24 -2.87
CA PHE A 639 22.23 -27.02 -2.31
C PHE A 639 22.74 -27.22 -0.89
N VAL A 640 21.95 -27.81 -0.01
CA VAL A 640 22.32 -28.06 1.39
C VAL A 640 23.59 -28.92 1.46
N ARG A 641 23.67 -30.00 0.67
CA ARG A 641 24.83 -30.89 0.61
C ARG A 641 26.08 -30.13 0.17
N HIS A 642 26.05 -29.44 -0.97
CA HIS A 642 27.21 -28.74 -1.50
C HIS A 642 27.66 -27.59 -0.59
N TYR A 643 26.71 -26.86 -0.01
CA TYR A 643 27.01 -25.80 0.96
C TYR A 643 27.76 -26.39 2.17
N THR A 644 27.19 -27.45 2.77
CA THR A 644 27.75 -28.10 3.96
C THR A 644 29.14 -28.70 3.68
N GLU A 645 29.31 -29.35 2.51
CA GLU A 645 30.61 -29.87 2.08
C GLU A 645 31.66 -28.77 1.88
N THR A 646 31.23 -27.57 1.45
CA THR A 646 32.11 -26.45 1.15
C THR A 646 32.49 -25.65 2.39
N PHE A 647 31.53 -25.37 3.27
CA PHE A 647 31.72 -24.44 4.39
C PHE A 647 31.71 -25.12 5.78
N GLY A 648 31.37 -26.42 5.85
CA GLY A 648 31.34 -27.18 7.10
C GLY A 648 30.20 -26.85 8.05
N GLU A 649 29.22 -26.06 7.58
CA GLU A 649 28.03 -25.64 8.33
C GLU A 649 26.74 -25.78 7.48
N THR A 650 25.58 -25.86 8.13
CA THR A 650 24.29 -25.92 7.44
C THR A 650 23.90 -24.52 6.94
N PRO A 651 23.43 -24.39 5.67
CA PRO A 651 23.00 -23.09 5.15
C PRO A 651 21.75 -22.57 5.87
N ASP A 652 21.66 -21.26 5.96
CA ASP A 652 20.47 -20.56 6.44
C ASP A 652 19.68 -19.93 5.28
N VAL A 653 18.63 -19.18 5.61
CA VAL A 653 17.78 -18.49 4.64
C VAL A 653 18.54 -17.43 3.84
N PHE A 654 19.57 -16.80 4.42
CA PHE A 654 20.37 -15.79 3.72
C PHE A 654 21.29 -16.44 2.68
N ALA A 655 21.87 -17.59 3.03
CA ALA A 655 22.62 -18.41 2.08
C ALA A 655 21.73 -18.88 0.92
N ALA A 656 20.52 -19.35 1.21
CA ALA A 656 19.55 -19.76 0.18
C ALA A 656 19.16 -18.60 -0.76
N HIS A 657 18.96 -17.39 -0.25
CA HIS A 657 18.65 -16.22 -1.09
C HIS A 657 19.84 -15.82 -1.97
N GLY A 658 21.05 -15.80 -1.42
CA GLY A 658 22.29 -15.53 -2.19
C GLY A 658 22.51 -16.54 -3.31
N PHE A 659 22.32 -17.83 -3.00
CA PHE A 659 22.39 -18.93 -3.94
C PHE A 659 21.38 -18.77 -5.09
N ASP A 660 20.12 -18.48 -4.77
CA ASP A 660 19.06 -18.30 -5.76
C ASP A 660 19.34 -17.11 -6.68
N ALA A 661 19.82 -15.99 -6.12
CA ALA A 661 20.15 -14.81 -6.90
C ALA A 661 21.27 -15.07 -7.91
N ALA A 662 22.33 -15.74 -7.48
CA ALA A 662 23.43 -16.09 -8.36
C ALA A 662 22.97 -17.05 -9.47
N ARG A 663 22.22 -18.09 -9.12
CA ARG A 663 21.67 -19.04 -10.11
C ARG A 663 20.74 -18.36 -11.10
N LEU A 664 19.93 -17.40 -10.65
CA LEU A 664 19.02 -16.68 -11.54
C LEU A 664 19.78 -15.89 -12.61
N VAL A 665 20.87 -15.20 -12.24
CA VAL A 665 21.73 -14.48 -13.19
C VAL A 665 22.44 -15.47 -14.12
N MET A 666 23.04 -16.50 -13.57
CA MET A 666 23.74 -17.53 -14.35
C MET A 666 22.85 -18.22 -15.38
N ALA A 667 21.59 -18.46 -15.01
CA ALA A 667 20.60 -19.07 -15.93
C ALA A 667 20.34 -18.19 -17.17
N GLN A 668 20.40 -16.87 -17.05
CA GLN A 668 20.26 -15.98 -18.20
C GLN A 668 21.48 -16.06 -19.13
N LEU A 669 22.67 -16.10 -18.54
CA LEU A 669 23.92 -16.25 -19.31
C LEU A 669 23.95 -17.56 -20.09
N ILE A 670 23.51 -18.67 -19.46
CA ILE A 670 23.38 -19.97 -20.10
C ILE A 670 22.35 -19.97 -21.21
N ALA A 671 21.28 -19.21 -21.05
CA ALA A 671 20.26 -19.02 -22.08
C ALA A 671 20.77 -18.17 -23.26
N GLY A 672 22.01 -17.67 -23.21
CA GLY A 672 22.67 -16.93 -24.27
C GLY A 672 22.59 -15.41 -24.14
N ALA A 673 22.20 -14.89 -22.96
CA ALA A 673 22.25 -13.46 -22.71
C ALA A 673 23.71 -13.00 -22.61
N ASP A 674 24.13 -12.04 -23.42
CA ASP A 674 25.51 -11.53 -23.52
C ASP A 674 25.64 -10.05 -23.10
N ASP A 675 24.53 -9.37 -22.84
CA ASP A 675 24.52 -8.01 -22.34
C ASP A 675 23.56 -7.79 -21.14
N ARG A 676 23.64 -6.59 -20.54
CA ARG A 676 22.85 -6.21 -19.36
C ARG A 676 21.36 -6.16 -19.66
N GLU A 677 20.97 -5.75 -20.87
CA GLU A 677 19.57 -5.64 -21.27
C GLU A 677 18.94 -7.04 -21.44
N GLU A 678 19.65 -7.95 -22.07
CA GLU A 678 19.21 -9.34 -22.25
C GLU A 678 19.08 -10.07 -20.91
N VAL A 679 20.07 -9.88 -19.99
CA VAL A 679 19.98 -10.40 -18.62
C VAL A 679 18.79 -9.81 -17.87
N ARG A 680 18.57 -8.50 -17.94
CA ARG A 680 17.40 -7.81 -17.38
C ARG A 680 16.10 -8.39 -17.92
N ASN A 681 15.98 -8.52 -19.24
CA ASN A 681 14.80 -9.05 -19.89
C ASN A 681 14.57 -10.54 -19.56
N GLY A 682 15.64 -11.32 -19.46
CA GLY A 682 15.60 -12.71 -19.05
C GLY A 682 15.11 -12.89 -17.61
N ILE A 683 15.65 -12.09 -16.68
CA ILE A 683 15.20 -12.10 -15.28
C ILE A 683 13.71 -11.76 -15.21
N LEU A 684 13.25 -10.72 -15.89
CA LEU A 684 11.85 -10.29 -15.86
C LEU A 684 10.89 -11.36 -16.40
N ARG A 685 11.33 -12.16 -17.38
CA ARG A 685 10.53 -13.26 -17.96
C ARG A 685 10.61 -14.57 -17.18
N THR A 686 11.38 -14.62 -16.09
CA THR A 686 11.57 -15.84 -15.33
C THR A 686 10.29 -16.31 -14.64
N GLN A 687 9.84 -17.53 -14.96
CA GLN A 687 8.70 -18.20 -14.33
C GLN A 687 9.10 -19.63 -13.95
N GLY A 688 8.61 -20.12 -12.81
CA GLY A 688 8.83 -21.50 -12.37
C GLY A 688 10.29 -21.85 -12.06
N PHE A 689 11.16 -20.87 -11.78
CA PHE A 689 12.57 -21.14 -11.55
C PHE A 689 12.81 -21.83 -10.21
N PRO A 690 13.53 -22.98 -10.17
CA PRO A 690 13.73 -23.75 -8.95
C PRO A 690 14.77 -23.09 -8.05
N GLY A 691 14.30 -22.46 -6.98
CA GLY A 691 15.18 -21.83 -5.98
C GLY A 691 15.22 -22.60 -4.67
N ALA A 692 16.38 -22.61 -4.00
CA ALA A 692 16.53 -23.19 -2.67
C ALA A 692 15.57 -22.56 -1.64
N SER A 693 15.19 -21.28 -1.84
CA SER A 693 14.23 -20.57 -1.01
C SER A 693 12.79 -20.59 -1.59
N GLY A 694 12.46 -21.53 -2.46
CA GLY A 694 11.15 -21.69 -3.10
C GLY A 694 11.15 -21.41 -4.59
N VAL A 695 10.06 -21.77 -5.28
CA VAL A 695 9.90 -21.50 -6.71
C VAL A 695 9.76 -20.00 -6.97
N ILE A 696 10.57 -19.49 -7.89
CA ILE A 696 10.69 -18.06 -8.20
C ILE A 696 9.93 -17.74 -9.47
N ASN A 697 9.01 -16.77 -9.36
CA ASN A 697 8.30 -16.17 -10.49
C ASN A 697 8.50 -14.67 -10.43
N MET A 698 9.14 -14.08 -11.44
CA MET A 698 9.33 -12.63 -11.49
C MET A 698 8.04 -11.95 -11.93
N ALA A 699 7.64 -10.93 -11.19
CA ALA A 699 6.51 -10.09 -11.54
C ALA A 699 6.96 -8.86 -12.33
N PRO A 700 6.07 -8.22 -13.12
CA PRO A 700 6.40 -7.03 -13.90
C PRO A 700 6.91 -5.84 -13.10
N ASP A 701 6.61 -5.79 -11.80
CA ASP A 701 7.08 -4.78 -10.85
C ASP A 701 8.52 -5.01 -10.34
N GLY A 702 9.22 -6.00 -10.88
CA GLY A 702 10.57 -6.38 -10.45
C GLY A 702 10.65 -7.18 -9.15
N ASN A 703 9.53 -7.48 -8.51
CA ASN A 703 9.49 -8.32 -7.33
C ASN A 703 9.34 -9.80 -7.71
N ALA A 704 10.11 -10.68 -7.07
CA ALA A 704 9.84 -12.10 -7.14
C ALA A 704 8.58 -12.45 -6.34
N ARG A 705 7.71 -13.26 -6.93
CA ARG A 705 6.62 -13.95 -6.25
C ARG A 705 7.11 -15.38 -5.98
N LYS A 706 7.16 -15.74 -4.72
CA LYS A 706 7.65 -17.05 -4.29
C LYS A 706 6.57 -17.78 -3.51
N ARG A 707 6.46 -19.09 -3.76
CA ARG A 707 5.69 -19.95 -2.87
C ARG A 707 6.61 -20.44 -1.76
N PRO A 708 6.41 -20.00 -0.49
CA PRO A 708 7.19 -20.47 0.64
C PRO A 708 6.86 -21.94 0.95
N PHE A 709 7.75 -22.63 1.64
CA PHE A 709 7.47 -23.94 2.20
C PHE A 709 6.41 -23.82 3.30
N LEU A 710 5.56 -24.83 3.42
CA LEU A 710 4.64 -24.96 4.55
C LEU A 710 5.09 -26.11 5.43
N LEU A 711 5.24 -25.83 6.73
CA LEU A 711 5.65 -26.80 7.72
C LEU A 711 4.56 -26.98 8.77
N LYS A 712 4.37 -28.22 9.23
CA LYS A 712 3.44 -28.57 10.32
C LYS A 712 4.18 -29.13 11.51
N VAL A 713 3.84 -28.66 12.69
CA VAL A 713 4.38 -29.21 13.94
C VAL A 713 3.75 -30.58 14.23
N ARG A 714 4.52 -31.65 14.05
CA ARG A 714 4.09 -33.03 14.27
C ARG A 714 5.19 -33.87 14.91
N GLY A 715 4.85 -34.64 15.96
CA GLY A 715 5.79 -35.57 16.62
C GLY A 715 7.02 -34.86 17.26
N GLY A 716 6.89 -33.60 17.64
CA GLY A 716 7.98 -32.85 18.27
C GLY A 716 9.00 -32.29 17.29
N LYS A 717 8.65 -32.16 16.00
CA LYS A 717 9.47 -31.55 14.95
C LYS A 717 8.61 -30.86 13.89
N PHE A 718 9.22 -30.06 13.05
CA PHE A 718 8.62 -29.55 11.83
C PHE A 718 8.60 -30.65 10.75
N VAL A 719 7.50 -30.76 10.03
CA VAL A 719 7.32 -31.69 8.91
C VAL A 719 6.80 -30.89 7.72
N SER A 720 7.45 -31.01 6.58
CA SER A 720 6.99 -30.38 5.34
C SER A 720 5.59 -30.89 4.93
N LEU A 721 4.78 -29.96 4.47
CA LEU A 721 3.46 -30.23 3.88
C LEU A 721 3.52 -30.26 2.35
N ASP A 722 4.65 -29.82 1.75
CA ASP A 722 4.89 -29.79 0.31
C ASP A 722 5.24 -31.18 -0.26
#